data_6779690ef90527effba586e7f496d91a
#
_entry.id   6779690ef90527effba586e7f496d91a
#
_cell.length_a   1.000
_cell.length_b   1.000
_cell.length_c   1.000
_cell.angle_alpha   90.00
_cell.angle_beta   90.00
_cell.angle_gamma   90.00
#
_symmetry.space_group_name_H-M   'P 1'
#
loop_
_entity.id
_entity.type
_entity.pdbx_description
1 polymer ?
#
loop_
_entity_poly.entity_id
_entity_poly.type
_entity_poly.pdbx_seq_one_letter_code
_entity_poly.pdbx_strand_id
1 'polypeptide(L)'
;MKKILFLAALLLAALDAVAQPADSLAQGERRSNQNVLLNASSDSMPRVISLGIPQWGTAILEDGLPAAMYNDFFPAFWTWRSGLGTETMELTRLDESALQLGDIGFYPMSTSKVGAAKTEAAVSYTVNHFGRNQIDINFASPLGGGWGMNLNVYQDLNRGSNHLDLTYLQEHIRFYKAGISKRFSDGGRFFATWQYARRLSLGDPYGPFIFVGDGTVEPYGDFRLGYDQYLPATASFEYVDIVDGQRKSRRFVEDGGLGMHILTAGFERTLAGGAKFSLGTRVRLAHCDLTEAMLGSIENAGLLSGYGYADGTPYVGKVQTRYMLYYQDDCNEWLSTATLAGRRGKSSWTLGANAWLNWSDNHVMTTNFAYEARKDPQALRYNGRLFYVPNTGAQYFKGSQGRYAVFGQNQWSFSPRLMLRAGLRAEYSHIGGDAAYALEGLEANGRYEGWSLVSPGVTLTPVSVDNLNGAATLVALYRINAAWGLELDAVATRQHSELWQYEEETPPSDLPKDNLLVRGGVNFKNGWLDFQSMLSWYRQNNNYYVGLWTHELTKPAGGYPAGYNESIFISSRYSMEVLSWTTDALVNAGDFHFHGLLTLRSPRYSDYRFQPRFSDGFSETFDFSGKYITGTPAVELELEPSYSPGKWRFWASARYYSRQYVNITNSLYFSPRWETFAGADFALSDKVGFSLNIVNFLNQKGASAGIQAASLADDPTPFRNYLTAGTYLRPRTVEFSTTLRF
;
A
#
# COMPACT_ATOMS: atom_id res chain seq x y z
N MET A 1 -15.39 0.62 29.36
CA MET A 1 -16.10 1.78 29.94
C MET A 1 -15.42 2.37 31.17
N LYS A 2 -15.11 1.64 32.26
CA LYS A 2 -14.47 2.21 33.46
C LYS A 2 -13.08 2.86 33.20
N LYS A 3 -12.25 2.32 32.30
CA LYS A 3 -10.94 2.89 31.93
C LYS A 3 -11.05 4.14 31.05
N ILE A 4 -12.09 4.25 30.23
CA ILE A 4 -12.33 5.44 29.37
C ILE A 4 -12.83 6.61 30.20
N LEU A 5 -13.67 6.36 31.21
CA LEU A 5 -14.14 7.38 32.15
C LEU A 5 -13.01 7.93 33.05
N PHE A 6 -12.02 7.11 33.37
CA PHE A 6 -10.86 7.56 34.17
C PHE A 6 -9.93 8.48 33.36
N LEU A 7 -9.74 8.21 32.07
CA LEU A 7 -8.98 9.10 31.17
C LEU A 7 -9.68 10.45 30.94
N ALA A 8 -11.01 10.41 30.75
CA ALA A 8 -11.83 11.62 30.61
C ALA A 8 -11.87 12.46 31.88
N ALA A 9 -11.88 11.82 33.05
CA ALA A 9 -11.88 12.53 34.34
C ALA A 9 -10.53 13.22 34.67
N LEU A 10 -9.40 12.66 34.24
CA LEU A 10 -8.08 13.30 34.35
C LEU A 10 -7.94 14.53 33.46
N LEU A 11 -8.58 14.53 32.28
CA LEU A 11 -8.59 15.66 31.34
C LEU A 11 -9.50 16.82 31.79
N LEU A 12 -10.55 16.53 32.55
CA LEU A 12 -11.51 17.54 33.07
C LEU A 12 -11.00 18.31 34.29
N ALA A 13 -9.96 17.83 34.99
CA ALA A 13 -9.46 18.44 36.22
C ALA A 13 -8.42 19.58 36.03
N ALA A 14 -8.05 19.89 34.77
CA ALA A 14 -6.99 20.91 34.46
C ALA A 14 -7.53 22.16 33.76
N LEU A 15 -8.70 22.66 34.18
CA LEU A 15 -9.36 23.80 33.55
C LEU A 15 -8.96 25.11 34.11
N ASP A 16 -7.99 25.78 33.54
CA ASP A 16 -7.89 27.26 33.38
C ASP A 16 -6.63 27.71 32.66
N ALA A 17 -6.70 28.09 31.41
CA ALA A 17 -5.73 28.89 30.63
C ALA A 17 -5.86 28.86 29.08
N VAL A 18 -5.33 29.85 28.34
CA VAL A 18 -5.62 30.43 26.98
C VAL A 18 -5.06 29.75 25.72
N ALA A 19 -5.79 29.67 24.61
CA ALA A 19 -5.67 28.84 23.37
C ALA A 19 -5.25 29.48 21.99
N GLN A 20 -4.34 28.83 21.11
CA GLN A 20 -4.04 29.15 19.68
C GLN A 20 -4.39 28.00 18.74
N PRO A 21 -4.72 28.20 17.42
CA PRO A 21 -5.23 27.14 16.58
C PRO A 21 -4.16 26.08 16.28
N ALA A 22 -4.57 24.83 16.33
CA ALA A 22 -3.73 23.69 16.05
C ALA A 22 -3.73 23.38 14.54
N ASP A 23 -2.68 23.80 13.88
CA ASP A 23 -2.26 23.30 12.56
C ASP A 23 -0.87 22.62 12.67
N SER A 24 -0.52 22.11 13.86
CA SER A 24 0.88 21.77 14.16
C SER A 24 1.36 20.47 13.53
N LEU A 25 0.55 19.42 13.47
CA LEU A 25 0.91 18.17 12.77
C LEU A 25 1.07 18.38 11.27
N ALA A 26 0.10 19.03 10.63
CA ALA A 26 0.17 19.34 9.21
C ALA A 26 1.36 20.24 8.81
N GLN A 27 1.89 21.06 9.73
CA GLN A 27 3.04 21.94 9.46
C GLN A 27 4.39 21.25 9.74
N GLY A 28 4.51 20.39 10.74
CA GLY A 28 5.72 19.57 10.98
C GLY A 28 5.97 18.62 9.82
N GLU A 29 4.95 17.93 9.38
CA GLU A 29 4.94 17.02 8.25
C GLU A 29 5.19 17.70 6.88
N ARG A 30 4.77 18.94 6.69
CA ARG A 30 5.06 19.76 5.49
C ARG A 30 6.55 20.05 5.29
N ARG A 31 7.40 19.95 6.32
CA ARG A 31 8.83 20.29 6.22
C ARG A 31 9.74 19.09 5.98
N SER A 32 9.31 17.86 6.29
CA SER A 32 10.08 16.63 6.03
C SER A 32 9.64 15.89 4.76
N ASN A 33 8.82 16.49 3.92
CA ASN A 33 8.10 15.90 2.81
C ASN A 33 8.92 15.03 1.83
N GLN A 34 10.23 15.22 1.73
CA GLN A 34 11.08 14.42 0.84
C GLN A 34 11.38 13.03 1.41
N ASN A 35 11.41 12.87 2.74
CA ASN A 35 11.85 11.64 3.39
C ASN A 35 10.70 10.77 3.89
N VAL A 36 9.53 11.37 4.14
CA VAL A 36 8.37 10.70 4.75
C VAL A 36 7.91 9.49 3.95
N LEU A 37 7.92 9.57 2.63
CA LEU A 37 7.45 8.50 1.75
C LEU A 37 8.54 7.57 1.23
N LEU A 38 9.82 7.76 1.60
CA LEU A 38 10.90 6.87 1.17
C LEU A 38 10.71 5.47 1.75
N ASN A 39 10.91 4.46 0.92
CA ASN A 39 10.81 3.06 1.27
C ASN A 39 12.14 2.35 0.93
N ALA A 40 12.67 1.56 1.85
CA ALA A 40 13.92 0.85 1.62
C ALA A 40 13.74 -0.43 0.79
N SER A 41 12.55 -0.97 0.72
CA SER A 41 12.25 -2.19 -0.04
C SER A 41 11.72 -1.92 -1.45
N SER A 42 11.17 -0.74 -1.72
CA SER A 42 10.60 -0.40 -3.02
C SER A 42 10.86 1.07 -3.38
N ASP A 43 11.16 1.33 -4.66
CA ASP A 43 11.31 2.68 -5.19
C ASP A 43 9.98 3.31 -5.59
N SER A 44 8.98 2.49 -5.85
CA SER A 44 7.69 2.91 -6.39
C SER A 44 6.60 3.07 -5.33
N MET A 45 6.69 2.31 -4.25
CA MET A 45 5.68 2.33 -3.20
C MET A 45 6.04 3.35 -2.12
N PRO A 46 5.15 4.30 -1.80
CA PRO A 46 5.31 5.11 -0.61
C PRO A 46 5.18 4.21 0.63
N ARG A 47 5.92 4.52 1.68
CA ARG A 47 5.74 3.81 2.94
C ARG A 47 4.39 4.16 3.57
N VAL A 48 3.85 3.22 4.33
CA VAL A 48 2.68 3.44 5.18
C VAL A 48 3.08 4.22 6.43
N ILE A 49 2.37 5.30 6.73
CA ILE A 49 2.59 6.13 7.92
C ILE A 49 1.49 5.80 8.92
N SER A 50 1.83 5.00 9.93
CA SER A 50 0.85 4.48 10.88
C SER A 50 0.59 5.38 12.08
N LEU A 51 1.59 6.11 12.55
CA LEU A 51 1.55 6.92 13.77
C LEU A 51 0.87 6.20 14.95
N GLY A 52 1.20 4.91 15.12
CA GLY A 52 0.66 4.05 16.16
C GLY A 52 -0.64 3.33 15.84
N ILE A 53 -1.30 3.64 14.73
CA ILE A 53 -2.53 2.99 14.27
C ILE A 53 -2.14 1.96 13.22
N PRO A 54 -2.57 0.68 13.31
CA PRO A 54 -2.39 -0.26 12.24
C PRO A 54 -3.13 0.24 10.99
N GLN A 55 -2.39 0.38 9.90
CA GLN A 55 -2.92 0.82 8.63
C GLN A 55 -2.54 -0.19 7.56
N TRP A 56 -3.51 -0.68 6.83
CA TRP A 56 -3.35 -1.64 5.76
C TRP A 56 -3.50 -0.93 4.41
N GLY A 57 -2.45 -0.93 3.63
CA GLY A 57 -2.43 -0.26 2.35
C GLY A 57 -2.26 1.26 2.43
N THR A 58 -2.19 1.89 1.27
CA THR A 58 -2.01 3.34 1.15
C THR A 58 -3.05 3.89 0.18
N ALA A 59 -4.14 4.44 0.70
CA ALA A 59 -4.98 5.32 -0.09
C ALA A 59 -4.19 6.60 -0.42
N ILE A 60 -4.41 7.15 -1.60
CA ILE A 60 -3.80 8.41 -2.04
C ILE A 60 -4.93 9.31 -2.53
N LEU A 61 -4.96 10.54 -2.01
CA LEU A 61 -5.85 11.58 -2.50
C LEU A 61 -5.07 12.51 -3.43
N GLU A 62 -5.62 12.77 -4.60
CA GLU A 62 -5.11 13.77 -5.53
C GLU A 62 -6.26 14.68 -5.96
N ASP A 63 -6.06 16.00 -5.82
CA ASP A 63 -7.06 17.02 -6.15
C ASP A 63 -8.41 16.83 -5.43
N GLY A 64 -8.37 16.33 -4.18
CA GLY A 64 -9.53 16.09 -3.33
C GLY A 64 -10.33 14.82 -3.64
N LEU A 65 -9.81 13.94 -4.51
CA LEU A 65 -10.44 12.67 -4.90
C LEU A 65 -9.46 11.52 -4.67
N PRO A 66 -9.93 10.29 -4.36
CA PRO A 66 -9.07 9.12 -4.38
C PRO A 66 -8.37 8.98 -5.75
N ALA A 67 -7.08 8.68 -5.74
CA ALA A 67 -6.35 8.39 -6.98
C ALA A 67 -6.86 7.08 -7.62
N ALA A 68 -7.37 6.16 -6.80
CA ALA A 68 -8.11 4.97 -7.21
C ALA A 68 -9.12 4.62 -6.12
N MET A 69 -10.32 4.21 -6.48
CA MET A 69 -11.33 3.66 -5.57
C MET A 69 -11.06 2.19 -5.30
N TYR A 70 -10.77 1.45 -6.34
CA TYR A 70 -10.44 0.05 -6.31
C TYR A 70 -8.95 -0.15 -6.05
N ASN A 71 -8.56 -1.03 -5.13
CA ASN A 71 -7.24 -1.01 -4.53
C ASN A 71 -6.43 -2.29 -4.70
N ASP A 72 -6.99 -3.38 -5.22
CA ASP A 72 -6.27 -4.66 -5.28
C ASP A 72 -5.40 -4.78 -6.54
N PHE A 73 -5.98 -4.82 -7.72
CA PHE A 73 -5.23 -4.96 -8.99
C PHE A 73 -4.76 -3.63 -9.59
N PHE A 74 -5.27 -2.49 -9.10
CA PHE A 74 -4.93 -1.15 -9.58
C PHE A 74 -4.61 -0.18 -8.42
N PRO A 75 -3.68 -0.51 -7.55
CA PRO A 75 -3.40 0.35 -6.41
C PRO A 75 -2.94 1.74 -6.87
N ALA A 76 -3.37 2.76 -6.12
CA ALA A 76 -3.15 4.16 -6.47
C ALA A 76 -1.67 4.50 -6.70
N PHE A 77 -0.75 3.89 -5.94
CA PHE A 77 0.69 4.14 -6.08
C PHE A 77 1.30 3.64 -7.39
N TRP A 78 0.62 2.80 -8.16
CA TRP A 78 1.14 2.39 -9.48
C TRP A 78 1.12 3.53 -10.49
N THR A 79 0.26 4.50 -10.31
CA THR A 79 0.04 5.58 -11.28
C THR A 79 0.21 6.96 -10.71
N TRP A 80 0.45 7.07 -9.41
CA TRP A 80 0.73 8.32 -8.73
C TRP A 80 2.20 8.43 -8.34
N ARG A 81 2.77 9.62 -8.54
CA ARG A 81 4.11 10.00 -8.03
C ARG A 81 4.09 11.45 -7.61
N SER A 82 4.75 11.74 -6.51
CA SER A 82 5.13 13.11 -6.16
C SER A 82 6.31 13.55 -7.01
N GLY A 83 6.23 14.73 -7.62
CA GLY A 83 7.28 15.24 -8.49
C GLY A 83 7.06 16.69 -8.91
N LEU A 84 7.68 17.11 -10.00
CA LEU A 84 7.60 18.50 -10.52
C LEU A 84 6.17 18.90 -10.94
N GLY A 85 5.31 17.95 -11.24
CA GLY A 85 3.89 18.16 -11.55
C GLY A 85 2.98 18.26 -10.32
N THR A 86 3.52 18.13 -9.11
CA THR A 86 2.79 18.24 -7.82
C THR A 86 2.96 19.65 -7.27
N GLU A 87 1.87 20.31 -6.90
CA GLU A 87 1.88 21.64 -6.29
C GLU A 87 2.07 21.56 -4.77
N THR A 88 1.25 20.73 -4.11
CA THR A 88 1.32 20.50 -2.66
C THR A 88 1.21 19.03 -2.34
N MET A 89 1.79 18.62 -1.20
CA MET A 89 1.63 17.29 -0.63
C MET A 89 1.56 17.42 0.90
N GLU A 90 0.58 16.78 1.50
CA GLU A 90 0.37 16.73 2.94
C GLU A 90 -0.30 15.39 3.32
N LEU A 91 -0.43 15.10 4.61
CA LEU A 91 -1.20 13.95 5.09
C LEU A 91 -2.61 14.39 5.51
N THR A 92 -3.59 13.52 5.31
CA THR A 92 -4.94 13.73 5.86
C THR A 92 -4.90 13.69 7.38
N ARG A 93 -5.85 14.39 8.00
CA ARG A 93 -6.17 14.15 9.41
C ARG A 93 -7.09 12.94 9.55
N LEU A 94 -7.16 12.34 10.74
CA LEU A 94 -8.02 11.17 11.01
C LEU A 94 -9.52 11.46 10.82
N ASP A 95 -9.99 12.63 11.27
CA ASP A 95 -11.37 13.06 11.04
C ASP A 95 -11.68 13.32 9.57
N GLU A 96 -10.70 13.78 8.82
CA GLU A 96 -10.80 14.04 7.39
C GLU A 96 -10.87 12.74 6.60
N SER A 97 -9.99 11.77 6.85
CA SER A 97 -10.02 10.45 6.20
C SER A 97 -11.33 9.72 6.48
N ALA A 98 -11.80 9.73 7.75
CA ALA A 98 -13.06 9.10 8.11
C ALA A 98 -14.28 9.73 7.41
N LEU A 99 -14.31 11.05 7.24
CA LEU A 99 -15.43 11.73 6.59
C LEU A 99 -15.36 11.68 5.05
N GLN A 100 -14.16 11.77 4.47
CA GLN A 100 -14.01 11.75 3.01
C GLN A 100 -13.99 10.33 2.43
N LEU A 101 -13.29 9.39 3.08
CA LEU A 101 -13.08 8.03 2.57
C LEU A 101 -13.93 6.98 3.28
N GLY A 102 -14.40 7.26 4.51
CA GLY A 102 -15.06 6.27 5.36
C GLY A 102 -14.06 5.37 6.11
N ASP A 103 -12.78 5.71 6.16
CA ASP A 103 -11.72 4.91 6.74
C ASP A 103 -10.86 5.71 7.74
N ILE A 104 -10.15 5.00 8.63
CA ILE A 104 -9.27 5.59 9.65
C ILE A 104 -7.81 5.43 9.21
N GLY A 105 -7.15 6.52 8.88
CA GLY A 105 -5.74 6.50 8.51
C GLY A 105 -5.17 7.87 8.17
N PHE A 106 -3.84 7.91 8.02
CA PHE A 106 -3.09 9.07 7.53
C PHE A 106 -2.70 8.80 6.08
N TYR A 107 -3.33 9.47 5.14
CA TYR A 107 -3.16 9.23 3.72
C TYR A 107 -2.49 10.41 3.02
N PRO A 108 -1.54 10.17 2.09
CA PRO A 108 -0.98 11.21 1.25
C PRO A 108 -2.08 11.95 0.49
N MET A 109 -2.07 13.27 0.58
CA MET A 109 -2.97 14.16 -0.14
C MET A 109 -2.16 15.15 -0.96
N SER A 110 -2.36 15.16 -2.26
CA SER A 110 -1.63 16.00 -3.20
C SER A 110 -2.56 16.87 -4.04
N THR A 111 -2.03 17.98 -4.55
CA THR A 111 -2.69 18.78 -5.57
C THR A 111 -1.84 18.86 -6.82
N SER A 112 -2.49 18.77 -7.97
CA SER A 112 -1.85 18.88 -9.26
C SER A 112 -1.48 20.32 -9.59
N LYS A 113 -0.28 20.49 -10.17
CA LYS A 113 0.09 21.75 -10.79
C LYS A 113 -0.70 21.92 -12.10
N VAL A 114 -1.51 22.97 -12.22
CA VAL A 114 -2.41 23.17 -13.37
C VAL A 114 -2.23 24.53 -14.06
N GLY A 115 -1.19 25.27 -13.69
CA GLY A 115 -0.82 26.55 -14.27
C GLY A 115 0.15 27.31 -13.39
N ALA A 116 0.69 28.41 -13.87
CA ALA A 116 1.62 29.27 -13.16
C ALA A 116 1.31 30.76 -13.41
N ALA A 117 1.78 31.63 -12.50
CA ALA A 117 1.64 33.08 -12.64
C ALA A 117 2.54 33.66 -13.74
N LYS A 118 3.66 32.98 -14.02
CA LYS A 118 4.62 33.27 -15.11
C LYS A 118 5.00 31.95 -15.79
N THR A 119 5.52 32.06 -17.01
CA THR A 119 6.05 30.87 -17.70
C THR A 119 7.25 30.33 -16.94
N GLU A 120 7.21 29.04 -16.67
CA GLU A 120 8.28 28.31 -15.96
C GLU A 120 8.43 26.90 -16.52
N ALA A 121 9.63 26.39 -16.51
CA ALA A 121 9.94 25.01 -16.84
C ALA A 121 10.92 24.44 -15.84
N ALA A 122 10.81 23.14 -15.57
CA ALA A 122 11.76 22.43 -14.75
C ALA A 122 12.02 21.02 -15.33
N VAL A 123 13.25 20.55 -15.18
CA VAL A 123 13.66 19.20 -15.55
C VAL A 123 14.44 18.62 -14.39
N SER A 124 14.06 17.43 -13.94
CA SER A 124 14.80 16.63 -12.99
C SER A 124 15.23 15.32 -13.64
N TYR A 125 16.50 14.95 -13.49
CA TYR A 125 17.04 13.70 -14.00
C TYR A 125 17.76 12.98 -12.86
N THR A 126 17.40 11.71 -12.64
CA THR A 126 17.98 10.87 -11.58
C THR A 126 18.50 9.56 -12.18
N VAL A 127 19.69 9.17 -11.75
CA VAL A 127 20.30 7.88 -12.07
C VAL A 127 20.81 7.20 -10.82
N ASN A 128 20.85 5.87 -10.81
CA ASN A 128 21.56 5.12 -9.80
C ASN A 128 22.59 4.15 -10.42
N HIS A 129 23.46 3.61 -9.59
CA HIS A 129 24.52 2.72 -10.05
C HIS A 129 24.03 1.32 -10.47
N PHE A 130 22.76 0.98 -10.25
CA PHE A 130 22.12 -0.23 -10.80
C PHE A 130 21.43 -0.02 -12.15
N GLY A 131 21.57 1.18 -12.73
CA GLY A 131 21.06 1.49 -14.07
C GLY A 131 19.62 1.99 -14.10
N ARG A 132 19.05 2.45 -12.96
CA ARG A 132 17.82 3.23 -12.95
C ARG A 132 18.04 4.55 -13.68
N ASN A 133 17.05 4.96 -14.49
CA ASN A 133 16.98 6.24 -15.16
C ASN A 133 15.59 6.83 -14.97
N GLN A 134 15.53 7.97 -14.29
CA GLN A 134 14.27 8.68 -14.05
C GLN A 134 14.39 10.09 -14.64
N ILE A 135 13.37 10.52 -15.36
CA ILE A 135 13.21 11.88 -15.84
C ILE A 135 11.85 12.42 -15.43
N ASP A 136 11.83 13.66 -14.95
CA ASP A 136 10.62 14.42 -14.63
C ASP A 136 10.76 15.80 -15.26
N ILE A 137 9.80 16.18 -16.12
CA ILE A 137 9.75 17.44 -16.84
C ILE A 137 8.44 18.11 -16.56
N ASN A 138 8.45 19.35 -16.13
CA ASN A 138 7.25 20.16 -15.95
C ASN A 138 7.40 21.49 -16.69
N PHE A 139 6.33 21.88 -17.37
CA PHE A 139 6.17 23.18 -18.01
C PHE A 139 4.84 23.77 -17.61
N ALA A 140 4.83 25.03 -17.15
CA ALA A 140 3.62 25.75 -16.83
C ALA A 140 3.68 27.18 -17.37
N SER A 141 2.54 27.69 -17.86
CA SER A 141 2.48 29.03 -18.43
C SER A 141 1.09 29.66 -18.25
N PRO A 142 1.02 30.97 -18.03
CA PRO A 142 -0.23 31.71 -18.20
C PRO A 142 -0.58 31.81 -19.69
N LEU A 143 -1.88 31.68 -20.01
CA LEU A 143 -2.42 31.82 -21.36
C LEU A 143 -3.17 33.15 -21.56
N GLY A 144 -3.15 34.01 -20.53
CA GLY A 144 -3.91 35.26 -20.53
C GLY A 144 -5.36 35.15 -20.05
N GLY A 145 -5.97 36.27 -19.68
CA GLY A 145 -7.35 36.30 -19.21
C GLY A 145 -7.67 35.42 -18.00
N GLY A 146 -6.67 35.10 -17.16
CA GLY A 146 -6.82 34.21 -16.01
C GLY A 146 -6.71 32.71 -16.35
N TRP A 147 -6.46 32.34 -17.59
CA TRP A 147 -6.17 30.97 -18.00
C TRP A 147 -4.71 30.63 -17.77
N GLY A 148 -4.45 29.37 -17.44
CA GLY A 148 -3.11 28.78 -17.32
C GLY A 148 -3.09 27.37 -17.85
N MET A 149 -1.90 26.89 -18.20
CA MET A 149 -1.66 25.51 -18.65
C MET A 149 -0.50 24.88 -17.89
N ASN A 150 -0.51 23.57 -17.84
CA ASN A 150 0.60 22.74 -17.33
C ASN A 150 0.77 21.51 -18.20
N LEU A 151 2.02 21.13 -18.44
CA LEU A 151 2.42 19.87 -19.06
C LEU A 151 3.44 19.20 -18.15
N ASN A 152 3.25 17.92 -17.87
CA ASN A 152 4.20 17.12 -17.10
C ASN A 152 4.47 15.79 -17.80
N VAL A 153 5.74 15.41 -17.85
CA VAL A 153 6.24 14.14 -18.37
C VAL A 153 7.10 13.50 -17.28
N TYR A 154 6.70 12.33 -16.83
CA TYR A 154 7.48 11.53 -15.90
C TYR A 154 7.75 10.16 -16.48
N GLN A 155 8.97 9.70 -16.37
CA GLN A 155 9.38 8.35 -16.77
C GLN A 155 10.41 7.82 -15.79
N ASP A 156 10.22 6.57 -15.34
CA ASP A 156 11.14 5.85 -14.48
C ASP A 156 11.40 4.46 -15.05
N LEU A 157 12.65 4.21 -15.42
CA LEU A 157 13.14 2.95 -15.93
C LEU A 157 14.02 2.32 -14.87
N ASN A 158 13.50 1.32 -14.14
CA ASN A 158 14.22 0.66 -13.07
C ASN A 158 14.56 -0.78 -13.45
N ARG A 159 15.84 -1.08 -13.51
CA ARG A 159 16.34 -2.43 -13.78
C ARG A 159 16.36 -3.34 -12.55
N GLY A 160 16.21 -2.77 -11.36
CA GLY A 160 16.45 -3.48 -10.11
C GLY A 160 17.94 -3.77 -9.87
N SER A 161 18.27 -4.23 -8.66
CA SER A 161 19.64 -4.57 -8.28
C SER A 161 20.07 -5.99 -8.70
N ASN A 162 19.11 -6.89 -8.91
CA ASN A 162 19.37 -8.29 -9.25
C ASN A 162 19.68 -8.54 -10.73
N HIS A 163 19.38 -7.61 -11.62
CA HIS A 163 19.58 -7.74 -13.09
C HIS A 163 19.03 -9.06 -13.64
N LEU A 164 17.73 -9.28 -13.47
CA LEU A 164 17.07 -10.53 -13.87
C LEU A 164 17.14 -10.77 -15.39
N ASP A 165 17.45 -12.00 -15.80
CA ASP A 165 17.51 -12.37 -17.22
C ASP A 165 16.12 -12.47 -17.86
N LEU A 166 15.07 -12.66 -17.05
CA LEU A 166 13.70 -12.74 -17.54
C LEU A 166 13.24 -11.45 -18.20
N THR A 167 13.70 -10.30 -17.69
CA THR A 167 13.36 -8.97 -18.20
C THR A 167 14.48 -7.98 -17.98
N TYR A 168 14.68 -7.10 -18.96
CA TYR A 168 15.63 -6.00 -18.86
C TYR A 168 15.23 -4.98 -17.79
N LEU A 169 13.93 -4.81 -17.54
CA LEU A 169 13.38 -3.85 -16.59
C LEU A 169 12.59 -4.57 -15.51
N GLN A 170 12.90 -4.32 -14.24
CA GLN A 170 12.08 -4.75 -13.12
C GLN A 170 10.78 -3.95 -13.08
N GLU A 171 10.86 -2.66 -13.33
CA GLU A 171 9.71 -1.77 -13.41
C GLU A 171 9.94 -0.63 -14.41
N HIS A 172 8.91 -0.29 -15.17
CA HIS A 172 8.90 0.86 -16.07
C HIS A 172 7.57 1.60 -15.92
N ILE A 173 7.65 2.84 -15.46
CA ILE A 173 6.49 3.72 -15.28
C ILE A 173 6.62 4.96 -16.14
N ARG A 174 5.52 5.38 -16.78
CA ARG A 174 5.42 6.62 -17.57
C ARG A 174 4.14 7.34 -17.26
N PHE A 175 4.21 8.65 -17.07
CA PHE A 175 3.08 9.54 -16.99
C PHE A 175 3.23 10.70 -17.96
N TYR A 176 2.15 11.00 -18.67
CA TYR A 176 2.02 12.21 -19.48
C TYR A 176 0.79 12.93 -18.97
N LYS A 177 0.94 14.12 -18.39
CA LYS A 177 -0.16 14.88 -17.80
C LYS A 177 -0.23 16.25 -18.47
N ALA A 178 -1.42 16.63 -18.93
CA ALA A 178 -1.72 17.94 -19.45
C ALA A 178 -2.87 18.54 -18.65
N GLY A 179 -2.75 19.82 -18.29
CA GLY A 179 -3.76 20.50 -17.52
C GLY A 179 -4.02 21.92 -17.99
N ILE A 180 -5.25 22.37 -17.81
CA ILE A 180 -5.64 23.76 -17.97
C ILE A 180 -6.35 24.24 -16.72
N SER A 181 -6.23 25.51 -16.42
CA SER A 181 -6.96 26.14 -15.33
C SER A 181 -7.46 27.52 -15.69
N LYS A 182 -8.52 27.95 -15.01
CA LYS A 182 -9.08 29.29 -15.09
C LYS A 182 -9.24 29.84 -13.68
N ARG A 183 -8.66 31.00 -13.43
CA ARG A 183 -8.96 31.81 -12.25
C ARG A 183 -9.94 32.89 -12.66
N PHE A 184 -11.07 32.97 -11.97
CA PHE A 184 -12.10 33.96 -12.19
C PHE A 184 -11.82 35.24 -11.41
N SER A 185 -12.33 36.36 -11.85
CA SER A 185 -12.15 37.66 -11.16
C SER A 185 -12.79 37.71 -9.78
N ASP A 186 -13.77 36.87 -9.50
CA ASP A 186 -14.45 36.73 -8.20
C ASP A 186 -13.75 35.75 -7.25
N GLY A 187 -12.52 35.30 -7.59
CA GLY A 187 -11.73 34.39 -6.80
C GLY A 187 -12.05 32.91 -7.00
N GLY A 188 -13.02 32.59 -7.86
CA GLY A 188 -13.33 31.22 -8.25
C GLY A 188 -12.22 30.60 -9.09
N ARG A 189 -12.18 29.26 -9.13
CA ARG A 189 -11.20 28.48 -9.90
C ARG A 189 -11.90 27.32 -10.60
N PHE A 190 -11.47 27.07 -11.84
CA PHE A 190 -11.73 25.84 -12.57
C PHE A 190 -10.41 25.24 -12.99
N PHE A 191 -10.32 23.91 -13.02
CA PHE A 191 -9.23 23.21 -13.69
C PHE A 191 -9.72 21.91 -14.32
N ALA A 192 -8.99 21.46 -15.33
CA ALA A 192 -9.14 20.14 -15.92
C ALA A 192 -7.76 19.57 -16.25
N THR A 193 -7.55 18.31 -15.98
CA THR A 193 -6.32 17.58 -16.32
C THR A 193 -6.66 16.30 -17.05
N TRP A 194 -5.85 15.95 -18.02
CA TRP A 194 -5.78 14.62 -18.61
C TRP A 194 -4.43 14.01 -18.30
N GLN A 195 -4.41 12.73 -17.91
CA GLN A 195 -3.20 11.97 -17.67
C GLN A 195 -3.31 10.64 -18.41
N TYR A 196 -2.25 10.28 -19.13
CA TYR A 196 -2.00 8.91 -19.55
C TYR A 196 -0.92 8.33 -18.65
N ALA A 197 -1.18 7.15 -18.08
CA ALA A 197 -0.22 6.42 -17.27
C ALA A 197 -0.03 5.01 -17.84
N ARG A 198 1.20 4.52 -17.83
CA ARG A 198 1.54 3.14 -18.18
C ARG A 198 2.56 2.58 -17.22
N ARG A 199 2.34 1.34 -16.77
CA ARG A 199 3.27 0.59 -15.96
C ARG A 199 3.52 -0.79 -16.56
N LEU A 200 4.78 -1.17 -16.62
CA LEU A 200 5.25 -2.55 -16.82
C LEU A 200 6.00 -2.95 -15.56
N SER A 201 5.76 -4.14 -15.04
CA SER A 201 6.43 -4.65 -13.85
C SER A 201 6.51 -6.16 -13.92
N LEU A 202 7.55 -6.71 -13.31
CA LEU A 202 7.70 -8.15 -13.11
C LEU A 202 6.96 -8.65 -11.85
N GLY A 203 6.47 -7.75 -11.01
CA GLY A 203 6.02 -8.05 -9.65
C GLY A 203 7.17 -8.04 -8.63
N ASP A 204 6.92 -8.61 -7.46
CA ASP A 204 7.86 -8.57 -6.35
C ASP A 204 9.10 -9.45 -6.58
N PRO A 205 10.30 -8.97 -6.20
CA PRO A 205 11.54 -9.72 -6.32
C PRO A 205 11.68 -10.73 -5.19
N TYR A 206 11.24 -11.97 -5.39
CA TYR A 206 11.38 -13.07 -4.43
C TYR A 206 12.55 -13.99 -4.79
N GLY A 207 13.57 -14.04 -3.98
CA GLY A 207 14.69 -14.97 -4.15
C GLY A 207 14.95 -15.84 -2.92
N PRO A 208 15.80 -16.89 -3.05
CA PRO A 208 16.06 -17.86 -1.99
C PRO A 208 16.97 -17.30 -0.88
N PHE A 209 16.70 -17.67 0.37
CA PHE A 209 17.55 -17.40 1.53
C PHE A 209 17.34 -18.43 2.63
N ILE A 210 18.27 -18.51 3.58
CA ILE A 210 18.16 -19.31 4.79
C ILE A 210 17.57 -18.44 5.91
N PHE A 211 16.43 -18.88 6.46
CA PHE A 211 15.92 -18.40 7.73
C PHE A 211 16.61 -19.15 8.86
N VAL A 212 17.45 -18.47 9.66
CA VAL A 212 18.33 -19.13 10.65
C VAL A 212 17.56 -19.67 11.85
N GLY A 213 16.44 -19.02 12.20
CA GLY A 213 15.58 -19.40 13.32
C GLY A 213 15.72 -18.49 14.56
N ASP A 214 16.71 -17.61 14.58
CA ASP A 214 16.86 -16.52 15.55
C ASP A 214 16.34 -15.17 15.03
N GLY A 215 15.66 -15.20 13.89
CA GLY A 215 15.14 -14.03 13.18
C GLY A 215 16.11 -13.43 12.18
N THR A 216 17.34 -13.90 12.08
CA THR A 216 18.30 -13.46 11.05
C THR A 216 18.15 -14.27 9.77
N VAL A 217 18.71 -13.76 8.70
CA VAL A 217 18.72 -14.40 7.38
C VAL A 217 20.16 -14.52 6.88
N GLU A 218 20.44 -15.64 6.20
CA GLU A 218 21.71 -15.91 5.56
C GLU A 218 21.55 -16.23 4.07
N PRO A 219 22.56 -15.96 3.26
CA PRO A 219 22.59 -16.42 1.88
C PRO A 219 22.45 -17.94 1.76
N TYR A 220 21.77 -18.40 0.72
CA TYR A 220 21.76 -19.80 0.36
C TYR A 220 22.95 -20.11 -0.57
N GLY A 221 23.89 -20.92 -0.12
CA GLY A 221 25.12 -21.21 -0.86
C GLY A 221 25.98 -19.96 -1.10
N ASP A 222 26.34 -19.70 -2.34
CA ASP A 222 27.10 -18.52 -2.79
C ASP A 222 26.23 -17.33 -3.22
N PHE A 223 24.93 -17.41 -3.04
CA PHE A 223 23.94 -16.42 -3.46
C PHE A 223 24.08 -15.10 -2.66
N ARG A 224 24.26 -13.97 -3.33
CA ARG A 224 24.30 -12.65 -2.70
C ARG A 224 22.91 -12.02 -2.70
N LEU A 225 22.30 -11.91 -1.51
CA LEU A 225 20.97 -11.35 -1.32
C LEU A 225 20.87 -9.94 -1.91
N GLY A 226 19.89 -9.73 -2.80
CA GLY A 226 19.62 -8.45 -3.45
C GLY A 226 20.52 -8.11 -4.65
N TYR A 227 21.52 -8.96 -4.99
CA TYR A 227 22.44 -8.72 -6.12
C TYR A 227 22.35 -9.77 -7.22
N ASP A 228 22.27 -11.04 -6.83
CA ASP A 228 22.41 -12.12 -7.80
C ASP A 228 21.08 -12.46 -8.48
N GLN A 229 21.20 -12.90 -9.71
CA GLN A 229 20.14 -13.45 -10.56
C GLN A 229 19.53 -14.71 -9.90
N TYR A 230 18.22 -14.75 -9.78
CA TYR A 230 17.47 -15.86 -9.16
C TYR A 230 16.28 -16.37 -9.98
N LEU A 231 16.04 -15.82 -11.14
CA LEU A 231 14.91 -16.15 -12.00
C LEU A 231 15.40 -16.37 -13.44
N PRO A 232 15.28 -17.59 -14.00
CA PRO A 232 15.81 -17.85 -15.33
C PRO A 232 15.00 -17.15 -16.41
N ALA A 233 15.64 -16.86 -17.54
CA ALA A 233 14.96 -16.35 -18.72
C ALA A 233 13.96 -17.38 -19.29
N THR A 234 12.84 -16.89 -19.81
CA THR A 234 11.92 -17.65 -20.62
C THR A 234 11.36 -16.78 -21.74
N ALA A 235 11.24 -17.35 -22.93
CA ALA A 235 10.83 -16.59 -24.12
C ALA A 235 9.34 -16.25 -24.11
N SER A 236 8.52 -17.10 -23.53
CA SER A 236 7.08 -16.96 -23.49
C SER A 236 6.49 -17.50 -22.18
N PHE A 237 5.35 -16.98 -21.84
CA PHE A 237 4.51 -17.43 -20.75
C PHE A 237 3.31 -18.19 -21.35
N GLU A 238 2.98 -19.36 -20.82
CA GLU A 238 1.83 -20.16 -21.23
C GLU A 238 0.82 -20.26 -20.10
N TYR A 239 -0.45 -20.11 -20.42
CA TYR A 239 -1.57 -20.17 -19.47
C TYR A 239 -2.79 -20.84 -20.11
N VAL A 240 -3.76 -21.21 -19.29
CA VAL A 240 -5.09 -21.64 -19.75
C VAL A 240 -6.05 -20.47 -19.48
N ASP A 241 -6.72 -20.04 -20.54
CA ASP A 241 -7.76 -19.03 -20.45
C ASP A 241 -9.00 -19.61 -19.79
N ILE A 242 -9.46 -18.97 -18.73
CA ILE A 242 -10.59 -19.46 -17.92
C ILE A 242 -11.94 -19.32 -18.64
N VAL A 243 -12.04 -18.43 -19.62
CA VAL A 243 -13.29 -18.16 -20.33
C VAL A 243 -13.57 -19.22 -21.38
N ASP A 244 -12.55 -19.60 -22.18
CA ASP A 244 -12.70 -20.54 -23.29
C ASP A 244 -12.01 -21.90 -23.06
N GLY A 245 -11.25 -22.05 -21.97
CA GLY A 245 -10.54 -23.28 -21.64
C GLY A 245 -9.34 -23.57 -22.56
N GLN A 246 -8.94 -22.64 -23.43
CA GLN A 246 -7.88 -22.84 -24.38
C GLN A 246 -6.51 -22.49 -23.82
N ARG A 247 -5.52 -23.27 -24.21
CA ARG A 247 -4.13 -22.95 -23.94
C ARG A 247 -3.67 -21.82 -24.83
N LYS A 248 -3.16 -20.76 -24.22
CA LYS A 248 -2.65 -19.56 -24.88
C LYS A 248 -1.20 -19.31 -24.47
N SER A 249 -0.50 -18.53 -25.26
CA SER A 249 0.88 -18.12 -25.00
C SER A 249 1.05 -16.64 -25.34
N ARG A 250 1.89 -15.97 -24.56
CA ARG A 250 2.28 -14.58 -24.82
C ARG A 250 3.72 -14.37 -24.43
N ARG A 251 4.34 -13.32 -24.96
CA ARG A 251 5.68 -12.92 -24.54
C ARG A 251 5.61 -12.32 -23.14
N PHE A 252 6.63 -12.64 -22.34
CA PHE A 252 6.70 -12.15 -20.97
C PHE A 252 7.01 -10.64 -20.97
N VAL A 253 6.31 -9.85 -20.16
CA VAL A 253 6.49 -8.39 -19.95
C VAL A 253 6.30 -7.51 -21.20
N GLU A 254 6.75 -7.95 -22.37
CA GLU A 254 6.75 -7.13 -23.59
C GLU A 254 5.37 -6.96 -24.20
N ASP A 255 4.51 -7.96 -24.07
CA ASP A 255 3.19 -7.99 -24.69
C ASP A 255 2.10 -7.34 -23.85
N GLY A 256 2.44 -6.78 -22.68
CA GLY A 256 1.41 -6.28 -21.78
C GLY A 256 1.82 -5.12 -20.90
N GLY A 257 0.99 -4.86 -19.93
CA GLY A 257 1.16 -3.83 -18.92
C GLY A 257 -0.14 -3.21 -18.48
N LEU A 258 -0.07 -2.42 -17.44
CA LEU A 258 -1.16 -1.56 -17.00
C LEU A 258 -1.12 -0.27 -17.81
N GLY A 259 -2.23 0.08 -18.47
CA GLY A 259 -2.42 1.34 -19.16
C GLY A 259 -3.69 2.02 -18.70
N MET A 260 -3.67 3.35 -18.52
CA MET A 260 -4.88 4.08 -18.14
C MET A 260 -4.90 5.52 -18.63
N HIS A 261 -6.13 6.00 -18.88
CA HIS A 261 -6.45 7.39 -19.08
C HIS A 261 -7.22 7.93 -17.88
N ILE A 262 -6.77 9.05 -17.34
CA ILE A 262 -7.39 9.71 -16.19
C ILE A 262 -7.76 11.12 -16.60
N LEU A 263 -9.05 11.47 -16.48
CA LEU A 263 -9.57 12.82 -16.65
C LEU A 263 -10.02 13.32 -15.28
N THR A 264 -9.48 14.45 -14.82
CA THR A 264 -9.89 15.07 -13.56
C THR A 264 -10.30 16.51 -13.84
N ALA A 265 -11.44 16.95 -13.30
CA ALA A 265 -11.86 18.32 -13.33
C ALA A 265 -12.28 18.80 -11.94
N GLY A 266 -11.97 20.04 -11.63
CA GLY A 266 -12.35 20.66 -10.37
C GLY A 266 -12.89 22.08 -10.60
N PHE A 267 -13.86 22.44 -9.78
CA PHE A 267 -14.46 23.77 -9.76
C PHE A 267 -14.63 24.26 -8.33
N GLU A 268 -14.21 25.48 -8.06
CA GLU A 268 -14.37 26.13 -6.78
C GLU A 268 -14.92 27.53 -6.97
N ARG A 269 -15.86 27.92 -6.11
CA ARG A 269 -16.43 29.28 -6.11
C ARG A 269 -16.92 29.66 -4.74
N THR A 270 -16.69 30.92 -4.38
CA THR A 270 -17.33 31.52 -3.22
C THR A 270 -18.70 32.06 -3.64
N LEU A 271 -19.73 31.60 -2.94
CA LEU A 271 -21.13 32.01 -3.20
C LEU A 271 -21.44 33.37 -2.54
N ALA A 272 -22.52 34.01 -2.94
CA ALA A 272 -22.92 35.32 -2.44
C ALA A 272 -23.05 35.42 -0.91
N GLY A 273 -23.33 34.32 -0.20
CA GLY A 273 -23.35 34.22 1.26
C GLY A 273 -22.01 33.96 1.93
N GLY A 274 -20.88 34.00 1.19
CA GLY A 274 -19.54 33.71 1.69
C GLY A 274 -19.21 32.21 1.88
N ALA A 275 -20.13 31.32 1.56
CA ALA A 275 -19.88 29.90 1.55
C ALA A 275 -19.05 29.50 0.31
N LYS A 276 -18.06 28.62 0.48
CA LYS A 276 -17.26 28.07 -0.61
C LYS A 276 -17.88 26.76 -1.09
N PHE A 277 -18.25 26.73 -2.37
CA PHE A 277 -18.63 25.51 -3.07
C PHE A 277 -17.42 24.94 -3.79
N SER A 278 -17.20 23.62 -3.70
CA SER A 278 -16.17 22.91 -4.44
C SER A 278 -16.76 21.62 -5.04
N LEU A 279 -16.39 21.33 -6.27
CA LEU A 279 -16.76 20.11 -6.99
C LEU A 279 -15.49 19.53 -7.62
N GLY A 280 -15.20 18.29 -7.34
CA GLY A 280 -14.18 17.49 -8.01
C GLY A 280 -14.84 16.32 -8.71
N THR A 281 -14.39 16.00 -9.92
CA THR A 281 -14.80 14.80 -10.64
C THR A 281 -13.62 14.17 -11.35
N ARG A 282 -13.55 12.83 -11.37
CA ARG A 282 -12.51 12.05 -12.02
C ARG A 282 -13.12 10.87 -12.75
N VAL A 283 -12.69 10.66 -13.98
CA VAL A 283 -12.94 9.44 -14.76
C VAL A 283 -11.60 8.76 -14.97
N ARG A 284 -11.51 7.49 -14.62
CA ARG A 284 -10.35 6.63 -14.88
C ARG A 284 -10.79 5.46 -15.75
N LEU A 285 -10.16 5.31 -16.90
CA LEU A 285 -10.32 4.18 -17.80
C LEU A 285 -9.02 3.39 -17.78
N ALA A 286 -9.03 2.22 -17.16
CA ALA A 286 -7.85 1.42 -16.92
C ALA A 286 -8.00 0.04 -17.53
N HIS A 287 -6.96 -0.40 -18.23
CA HIS A 287 -6.82 -1.73 -18.79
C HIS A 287 -5.51 -2.35 -18.29
N CYS A 288 -5.59 -3.53 -17.74
CA CYS A 288 -4.47 -4.35 -17.31
C CYS A 288 -4.34 -5.57 -18.21
N ASP A 289 -3.15 -5.75 -18.75
CA ASP A 289 -2.74 -6.91 -19.51
C ASP A 289 -1.31 -7.28 -19.04
N LEU A 290 -1.22 -7.64 -17.75
CA LEU A 290 0.02 -7.76 -17.00
C LEU A 290 0.30 -9.21 -16.65
N THR A 291 1.57 -9.60 -16.75
CA THR A 291 2.07 -10.86 -16.20
C THR A 291 2.95 -10.58 -15.00
N GLU A 292 2.64 -11.17 -13.86
CA GLU A 292 3.42 -11.08 -12.64
C GLU A 292 3.95 -12.44 -12.21
N ALA A 293 5.15 -12.44 -11.60
CA ALA A 293 5.76 -13.63 -11.02
C ALA A 293 5.69 -13.54 -9.49
N MET A 294 4.73 -14.21 -8.90
CA MET A 294 4.56 -14.24 -7.44
C MET A 294 5.33 -15.39 -6.78
N LEU A 295 5.51 -15.31 -5.48
CA LEU A 295 6.17 -16.34 -4.70
C LEU A 295 5.41 -17.67 -4.79
N GLY A 296 6.14 -18.73 -5.18
CA GLY A 296 5.72 -20.11 -4.97
C GLY A 296 6.41 -20.72 -3.74
N SER A 297 6.74 -21.99 -3.83
CA SER A 297 7.42 -22.76 -2.77
C SER A 297 8.86 -23.08 -3.12
N ILE A 298 9.63 -23.51 -2.10
CA ILE A 298 10.89 -24.22 -2.29
C ILE A 298 10.71 -25.64 -1.78
N GLU A 299 10.96 -26.62 -2.64
CA GLU A 299 10.76 -28.03 -2.34
C GLU A 299 11.98 -28.90 -2.69
N ASN A 300 12.01 -30.13 -2.20
CA ASN A 300 13.05 -31.11 -2.54
C ASN A 300 12.60 -31.95 -3.71
N ALA A 301 13.34 -31.95 -4.79
CA ALA A 301 13.16 -32.85 -5.92
C ALA A 301 14.06 -34.07 -5.80
N GLY A 302 13.49 -35.25 -5.90
CA GLY A 302 14.18 -36.54 -6.09
C GLY A 302 14.05 -37.06 -7.53
N LEU A 303 14.66 -38.18 -7.84
CA LEU A 303 14.64 -38.77 -9.18
C LEU A 303 13.24 -39.05 -9.74
N LEU A 304 12.27 -39.27 -8.87
CA LEU A 304 10.87 -39.58 -9.24
C LEU A 304 9.91 -38.41 -9.03
N SER A 305 10.43 -37.23 -8.76
CA SER A 305 9.62 -36.04 -8.47
C SER A 305 8.94 -35.41 -9.70
N GLY A 306 9.29 -35.89 -10.91
CA GLY A 306 8.79 -35.34 -12.17
C GLY A 306 9.57 -34.10 -12.67
N TYR A 307 10.49 -33.54 -11.87
CA TYR A 307 11.32 -32.43 -12.30
C TYR A 307 12.51 -32.88 -13.14
N GLY A 308 12.79 -32.16 -14.23
CA GLY A 308 13.93 -32.43 -15.10
C GLY A 308 14.30 -31.25 -15.98
N TYR A 309 15.44 -31.37 -16.63
CA TYR A 309 15.91 -30.37 -17.60
C TYR A 309 15.20 -30.51 -18.95
N ALA A 310 15.47 -29.57 -19.84
CA ALA A 310 14.85 -29.55 -21.19
C ALA A 310 15.21 -30.78 -22.04
N ASP A 311 16.35 -31.42 -21.79
CA ASP A 311 16.82 -32.64 -22.46
C ASP A 311 16.21 -33.93 -21.89
N GLY A 312 15.37 -33.81 -20.84
CA GLY A 312 14.75 -34.97 -20.18
C GLY A 312 15.58 -35.55 -19.03
N THR A 313 16.76 -35.02 -18.74
CA THR A 313 17.56 -35.46 -17.59
C THR A 313 16.84 -35.14 -16.29
N PRO A 314 16.56 -36.12 -15.38
CA PRO A 314 15.91 -35.87 -14.12
C PRO A 314 16.72 -34.91 -13.24
N TYR A 315 16.04 -33.99 -12.58
CA TYR A 315 16.65 -33.05 -11.63
C TYR A 315 16.53 -33.59 -10.19
N VAL A 316 17.62 -33.50 -9.46
CA VAL A 316 17.66 -33.80 -8.03
C VAL A 316 18.26 -32.60 -7.30
N GLY A 317 17.51 -32.03 -6.37
CA GLY A 317 17.97 -30.83 -5.63
C GLY A 317 16.83 -29.97 -5.11
N LYS A 318 17.11 -28.72 -4.83
CA LYS A 318 16.11 -27.74 -4.41
C LYS A 318 15.49 -27.07 -5.62
N VAL A 319 14.16 -27.17 -5.72
CA VAL A 319 13.34 -26.55 -6.75
C VAL A 319 12.64 -25.34 -6.13
N GLN A 320 12.73 -24.20 -6.78
CA GLN A 320 11.89 -23.06 -6.49
C GLN A 320 10.77 -22.99 -7.53
N THR A 321 9.54 -22.86 -7.08
CA THR A 321 8.39 -22.64 -7.95
C THR A 321 7.95 -21.16 -7.88
N ARG A 322 7.29 -20.70 -8.91
CA ARG A 322 6.64 -19.41 -9.00
C ARG A 322 5.22 -19.58 -9.48
N TYR A 323 4.30 -18.83 -8.90
CA TYR A 323 3.03 -18.55 -9.51
C TYR A 323 3.21 -17.46 -10.54
N MET A 324 2.94 -17.78 -11.80
CA MET A 324 2.88 -16.80 -12.87
C MET A 324 1.42 -16.41 -13.01
N LEU A 325 1.10 -15.17 -12.68
CA LEU A 325 -0.24 -14.62 -12.79
C LEU A 325 -0.34 -13.82 -14.08
N TYR A 326 -1.40 -14.04 -14.84
CA TYR A 326 -1.77 -13.22 -15.96
C TYR A 326 -3.09 -12.52 -15.65
N TYR A 327 -3.03 -11.22 -15.55
CA TYR A 327 -4.17 -10.34 -15.32
C TYR A 327 -4.68 -9.83 -16.65
N GLN A 328 -5.95 -10.08 -16.93
CA GLN A 328 -6.70 -9.44 -18.00
C GLN A 328 -7.88 -8.75 -17.33
N ASP A 329 -7.79 -7.45 -17.14
CA ASP A 329 -8.72 -6.72 -16.32
C ASP A 329 -8.99 -5.32 -16.87
N ASP A 330 -10.28 -4.97 -16.95
CA ASP A 330 -10.76 -3.62 -17.21
C ASP A 330 -11.35 -3.06 -15.91
N CYS A 331 -10.75 -2.00 -15.39
CA CYS A 331 -11.24 -1.32 -14.19
C CYS A 331 -11.51 0.15 -14.47
N ASN A 332 -12.77 0.49 -14.67
CA ASN A 332 -13.20 1.83 -15.00
C ASN A 332 -13.88 2.49 -13.80
N GLU A 333 -13.58 3.75 -13.55
CA GLU A 333 -14.10 4.47 -12.39
C GLU A 333 -14.64 5.85 -12.76
N TRP A 334 -15.70 6.25 -12.08
CA TRP A 334 -16.16 7.62 -12.02
C TRP A 334 -16.32 8.05 -10.57
N LEU A 335 -15.55 9.03 -10.16
CA LEU A 335 -15.53 9.56 -8.80
C LEU A 335 -15.94 11.02 -8.83
N SER A 336 -16.92 11.41 -8.01
CA SER A 336 -17.31 12.80 -7.84
C SER A 336 -17.51 13.12 -6.37
N THR A 337 -16.99 14.27 -5.95
CA THR A 337 -17.14 14.80 -4.60
C THR A 337 -17.54 16.27 -4.69
N ALA A 338 -18.65 16.62 -4.07
CA ALA A 338 -19.09 18.00 -3.92
C ALA A 338 -19.03 18.41 -2.46
N THR A 339 -18.54 19.62 -2.17
CA THR A 339 -18.53 20.17 -0.81
C THR A 339 -19.03 21.60 -0.78
N LEU A 340 -19.68 21.97 0.31
CA LEU A 340 -20.09 23.31 0.65
C LEU A 340 -19.59 23.63 2.05
N ALA A 341 -18.71 24.62 2.15
CA ALA A 341 -18.11 25.02 3.43
C ALA A 341 -18.43 26.51 3.72
N GLY A 342 -18.67 26.80 4.98
CA GLY A 342 -19.00 28.16 5.39
C GLY A 342 -18.67 28.45 6.83
N ARG A 343 -18.82 29.73 7.21
CA ARG A 343 -18.60 30.20 8.58
C ARG A 343 -19.77 31.06 9.04
N ARG A 344 -20.19 30.83 10.29
CA ARG A 344 -21.22 31.65 10.94
C ARG A 344 -20.81 31.91 12.38
N GLY A 345 -20.41 33.16 12.67
CA GLY A 345 -19.92 33.54 13.98
C GLY A 345 -18.67 32.75 14.38
N LYS A 346 -18.75 31.98 15.49
CA LYS A 346 -17.67 31.12 16.00
C LYS A 346 -17.72 29.69 15.44
N SER A 347 -18.60 29.43 14.49
CA SER A 347 -18.81 28.09 13.91
C SER A 347 -18.33 28.09 12.45
N SER A 348 -17.56 27.06 12.07
CA SER A 348 -17.19 26.74 10.69
C SER A 348 -17.76 25.36 10.36
N TRP A 349 -18.43 25.25 9.24
CA TRP A 349 -19.11 24.01 8.84
C TRP A 349 -18.72 23.60 7.43
N THR A 350 -18.78 22.30 7.17
CA THR A 350 -18.62 21.69 5.86
C THR A 350 -19.70 20.63 5.69
N LEU A 351 -20.35 20.64 4.54
CA LEU A 351 -21.25 19.57 4.07
C LEU A 351 -20.67 19.01 2.79
N GLY A 352 -20.77 17.73 2.56
CA GLY A 352 -20.27 17.09 1.36
C GLY A 352 -21.09 15.89 0.94
N ALA A 353 -20.92 15.52 -0.32
CA ALA A 353 -21.49 14.32 -0.90
C ALA A 353 -20.50 13.67 -1.87
N ASN A 354 -20.44 12.35 -1.88
CA ASN A 354 -19.69 11.54 -2.81
C ASN A 354 -20.62 10.69 -3.66
N ALA A 355 -20.27 10.56 -4.94
CA ALA A 355 -20.82 9.55 -5.84
C ALA A 355 -19.64 8.88 -6.53
N TRP A 356 -19.31 7.65 -6.14
CA TRP A 356 -18.17 6.89 -6.64
C TRP A 356 -18.67 5.58 -7.23
N LEU A 357 -18.28 5.33 -8.47
CA LEU A 357 -18.67 4.15 -9.24
C LEU A 357 -17.42 3.46 -9.79
N ASN A 358 -17.41 2.16 -9.72
CA ASN A 358 -16.41 1.29 -10.32
C ASN A 358 -17.10 0.22 -11.17
N TRP A 359 -16.52 -0.09 -12.31
CA TRP A 359 -16.87 -1.23 -13.16
C TRP A 359 -15.62 -2.05 -13.41
N SER A 360 -15.68 -3.33 -13.08
CA SER A 360 -14.58 -4.28 -13.23
C SER A 360 -14.99 -5.45 -14.12
N ASP A 361 -14.09 -5.90 -14.97
CA ASP A 361 -14.16 -7.15 -15.71
C ASP A 361 -12.80 -7.84 -15.53
N ASN A 362 -12.68 -8.63 -14.48
CA ASN A 362 -11.41 -9.17 -13.97
C ASN A 362 -11.28 -10.66 -14.28
N HIS A 363 -10.20 -10.99 -14.97
CA HIS A 363 -9.78 -12.36 -15.27
C HIS A 363 -8.34 -12.57 -14.82
N VAL A 364 -8.09 -13.40 -13.82
CA VAL A 364 -6.75 -13.77 -13.38
C VAL A 364 -6.50 -15.23 -13.67
N MET A 365 -5.55 -15.52 -14.54
CA MET A 365 -5.12 -16.87 -14.88
C MET A 365 -3.79 -17.16 -14.20
N THR A 366 -3.65 -18.36 -13.65
CA THR A 366 -2.47 -18.77 -12.91
C THR A 366 -1.80 -19.97 -13.56
N THR A 367 -0.47 -19.99 -13.60
CA THR A 367 0.32 -21.16 -13.96
C THR A 367 1.58 -21.24 -13.12
N ASN A 368 2.13 -22.44 -12.94
CA ASN A 368 3.38 -22.64 -12.23
C ASN A 368 4.57 -22.65 -13.19
N PHE A 369 5.67 -22.10 -12.70
CA PHE A 369 6.98 -22.13 -13.33
C PHE A 369 8.02 -22.59 -12.33
N ALA A 370 8.78 -23.66 -12.67
CA ALA A 370 9.76 -24.27 -11.79
C ALA A 370 11.20 -24.04 -12.29
N TYR A 371 12.14 -23.88 -11.35
CA TYR A 371 13.55 -23.69 -11.64
C TYR A 371 14.40 -24.08 -10.44
N GLU A 372 15.72 -24.18 -10.66
CA GLU A 372 16.67 -24.47 -9.59
C GLU A 372 16.68 -23.37 -8.52
N ALA A 373 16.66 -23.73 -7.24
CA ALA A 373 16.81 -22.76 -6.16
C ALA A 373 18.29 -22.41 -5.93
N ARG A 374 18.88 -21.64 -6.84
CA ARG A 374 20.29 -21.19 -6.78
C ARG A 374 20.52 -19.89 -7.54
N LYS A 375 21.74 -19.38 -7.46
CA LYS A 375 22.24 -18.32 -8.33
C LYS A 375 22.28 -18.80 -9.79
N ASP A 376 21.93 -17.89 -10.73
CA ASP A 376 21.87 -18.17 -12.17
C ASP A 376 21.15 -19.49 -12.48
N PRO A 377 19.89 -19.63 -12.07
CA PRO A 377 19.18 -20.90 -12.12
C PRO A 377 18.79 -21.29 -13.55
N GLN A 378 18.70 -22.59 -13.80
CA GLN A 378 18.08 -23.11 -15.01
C GLN A 378 16.60 -23.39 -14.77
N ALA A 379 15.82 -23.14 -15.82
CA ALA A 379 14.40 -23.53 -15.83
C ALA A 379 14.27 -25.05 -15.81
N LEU A 380 13.30 -25.56 -15.05
CA LEU A 380 12.98 -26.97 -14.95
C LEU A 380 11.63 -27.24 -15.59
N ARG A 381 11.47 -28.45 -16.09
CA ARG A 381 10.21 -28.98 -16.57
C ARG A 381 9.60 -29.88 -15.52
N TYR A 382 8.32 -29.76 -15.27
CA TYR A 382 7.56 -30.69 -14.46
C TYR A 382 6.76 -31.64 -15.36
N ASN A 383 7.02 -32.93 -15.29
CA ASN A 383 6.46 -33.94 -16.21
C ASN A 383 6.57 -33.53 -17.70
N GLY A 384 7.76 -33.02 -18.08
CA GLY A 384 8.05 -32.56 -19.45
C GLY A 384 7.55 -31.17 -19.83
N ARG A 385 6.83 -30.46 -18.96
CA ARG A 385 6.25 -29.15 -19.23
C ARG A 385 7.00 -28.02 -18.52
N LEU A 386 7.26 -26.94 -19.23
CA LEU A 386 7.89 -25.73 -18.65
C LEU A 386 6.91 -24.97 -17.76
N PHE A 387 5.67 -24.85 -18.20
CA PHE A 387 4.57 -24.28 -17.43
C PHE A 387 3.52 -25.35 -17.17
N TYR A 388 2.95 -25.37 -15.98
CA TYR A 388 1.95 -26.34 -15.57
C TYR A 388 0.90 -25.68 -14.67
N VAL A 389 -0.35 -26.12 -14.80
CA VAL A 389 -1.46 -25.55 -14.03
C VAL A 389 -1.44 -26.11 -12.61
N PRO A 390 -1.44 -25.23 -11.58
CA PRO A 390 -1.62 -25.65 -10.20
C PRO A 390 -3.07 -26.07 -9.93
N ASN A 391 -3.33 -26.61 -8.76
CA ASN A 391 -4.68 -27.02 -8.35
C ASN A 391 -5.65 -25.86 -8.10
N THR A 392 -5.12 -24.67 -7.85
CA THR A 392 -5.89 -23.45 -7.57
C THR A 392 -5.56 -22.50 -8.68
N GLY A 393 -6.50 -21.97 -9.35
CA GLY A 393 -5.91 -21.39 -10.44
C GLY A 393 -6.49 -20.18 -11.10
N ALA A 394 -7.63 -19.65 -10.76
CA ALA A 394 -8.09 -18.46 -11.46
C ALA A 394 -9.17 -17.73 -10.65
N GLN A 395 -9.23 -16.44 -10.86
CA GLN A 395 -10.26 -15.57 -10.30
C GLN A 395 -11.01 -14.93 -11.45
N TYR A 396 -12.30 -14.76 -11.26
CA TYR A 396 -13.15 -14.09 -12.23
C TYR A 396 -14.18 -13.23 -11.48
N PHE A 397 -14.30 -11.99 -11.91
CA PHE A 397 -15.40 -11.13 -11.50
C PHE A 397 -15.76 -10.17 -12.63
N LYS A 398 -17.04 -10.05 -12.92
CA LYS A 398 -17.57 -9.04 -13.83
C LYS A 398 -18.73 -8.32 -13.19
N GLY A 399 -18.56 -7.03 -12.88
CA GLY A 399 -19.61 -6.30 -12.19
C GLY A 399 -19.23 -4.88 -11.85
N SER A 400 -19.86 -4.36 -10.82
CA SER A 400 -19.69 -2.96 -10.41
C SER A 400 -19.89 -2.75 -8.93
N GLN A 401 -19.29 -1.70 -8.41
CA GLN A 401 -19.58 -1.14 -7.09
C GLN A 401 -19.96 0.33 -7.21
N GLY A 402 -21.08 0.71 -6.58
CA GLY A 402 -21.46 2.09 -6.37
C GLY A 402 -21.38 2.46 -4.89
N ARG A 403 -20.77 3.60 -4.56
CA ARG A 403 -20.71 4.17 -3.21
C ARG A 403 -21.23 5.58 -3.21
N TYR A 404 -22.29 5.83 -2.48
CA TYR A 404 -22.97 7.12 -2.40
C TYR A 404 -23.00 7.59 -0.95
N ALA A 405 -22.31 8.68 -0.66
CA ALA A 405 -22.21 9.17 0.71
C ALA A 405 -22.64 10.63 0.84
N VAL A 406 -23.17 10.95 2.00
CA VAL A 406 -23.31 12.32 2.49
C VAL A 406 -22.54 12.45 3.79
N PHE A 407 -21.86 13.57 3.98
CA PHE A 407 -21.12 13.83 5.20
C PHE A 407 -21.22 15.30 5.60
N GLY A 408 -21.06 15.54 6.88
CA GLY A 408 -21.05 16.89 7.42
C GLY A 408 -20.15 17.00 8.64
N GLN A 409 -19.55 18.15 8.80
CA GLN A 409 -18.68 18.49 9.92
C GLN A 409 -18.97 19.89 10.38
N ASN A 410 -18.96 20.11 11.68
CA ASN A 410 -19.00 21.45 12.24
C ASN A 410 -17.88 21.61 13.30
N GLN A 411 -17.21 22.76 13.25
CA GLN A 411 -16.19 23.18 14.20
C GLN A 411 -16.71 24.40 14.97
N TRP A 412 -16.72 24.31 16.29
CA TRP A 412 -17.10 25.38 17.19
C TRP A 412 -15.85 25.91 17.93
N SER A 413 -15.61 27.19 17.84
CA SER A 413 -14.62 27.90 18.66
C SER A 413 -15.33 28.53 19.86
N PHE A 414 -15.55 27.74 20.93
CA PHE A 414 -16.27 28.18 22.15
C PHE A 414 -15.57 29.36 22.81
N SER A 415 -14.26 29.32 22.83
CA SER A 415 -13.41 30.40 23.34
C SER A 415 -12.13 30.46 22.52
N PRO A 416 -11.25 31.46 22.72
CA PRO A 416 -9.90 31.42 22.15
C PRO A 416 -9.08 30.21 22.62
N ARG A 417 -9.55 29.41 23.59
CA ARG A 417 -8.86 28.26 24.17
C ARG A 417 -9.43 26.92 23.79
N LEU A 418 -10.73 26.85 23.50
CA LEU A 418 -11.43 25.60 23.30
C LEU A 418 -12.06 25.57 21.91
N MET A 419 -11.62 24.62 21.10
CA MET A 419 -12.21 24.25 19.83
C MET A 419 -12.74 22.82 19.91
N LEU A 420 -13.94 22.61 19.44
CA LEU A 420 -14.55 21.29 19.23
C LEU A 420 -14.92 21.14 17.77
N ARG A 421 -14.63 20.00 17.18
CA ARG A 421 -15.04 19.65 15.81
C ARG A 421 -15.67 18.28 15.85
N ALA A 422 -16.88 18.15 15.27
CA ALA A 422 -17.60 16.89 15.17
C ALA A 422 -18.13 16.71 13.75
N GLY A 423 -18.12 15.48 13.28
CA GLY A 423 -18.57 15.12 11.94
C GLY A 423 -19.25 13.77 11.89
N LEU A 424 -20.09 13.61 10.87
CA LEU A 424 -20.82 12.37 10.56
C LEU A 424 -20.76 12.09 9.07
N ARG A 425 -20.71 10.81 8.69
CA ARG A 425 -20.84 10.29 7.34
C ARG A 425 -21.87 9.17 7.33
N ALA A 426 -22.73 9.16 6.33
CA ALA A 426 -23.60 8.04 5.99
C ALA A 426 -23.34 7.67 4.52
N GLU A 427 -23.16 6.39 4.24
CA GLU A 427 -22.86 5.88 2.92
C GLU A 427 -23.73 4.66 2.61
N TYR A 428 -24.33 4.67 1.43
CA TYR A 428 -24.94 3.49 0.80
C TYR A 428 -23.96 2.93 -0.23
N SER A 429 -23.72 1.61 -0.17
CA SER A 429 -22.88 0.89 -1.13
C SER A 429 -23.69 -0.25 -1.75
N HIS A 430 -23.60 -0.38 -3.07
CA HIS A 430 -24.18 -1.49 -3.83
C HIS A 430 -23.08 -2.18 -4.63
N ILE A 431 -22.99 -3.52 -4.54
CA ILE A 431 -22.10 -4.36 -5.34
C ILE A 431 -22.99 -5.33 -6.10
N GLY A 432 -22.82 -5.39 -7.43
CA GLY A 432 -23.58 -6.28 -8.29
C GLY A 432 -22.75 -6.82 -9.43
N GLY A 433 -22.91 -8.13 -9.74
CA GLY A 433 -22.18 -8.78 -10.81
C GLY A 433 -22.20 -10.29 -10.71
N ASP A 434 -21.25 -10.92 -11.40
CA ASP A 434 -21.06 -12.36 -11.43
C ASP A 434 -19.62 -12.69 -11.05
N ALA A 435 -19.43 -13.60 -10.09
CA ALA A 435 -18.13 -14.07 -9.64
C ALA A 435 -17.95 -15.56 -9.93
N ALA A 436 -16.70 -15.99 -10.08
CA ALA A 436 -16.34 -17.40 -9.99
C ALA A 436 -15.23 -17.56 -8.97
N TYR A 437 -15.48 -18.39 -7.99
CA TYR A 437 -14.52 -18.71 -6.96
C TYR A 437 -13.69 -19.91 -7.39
N ALA A 438 -12.38 -19.88 -7.13
CA ALA A 438 -11.38 -20.81 -7.68
C ALA A 438 -11.71 -22.30 -7.52
N LEU A 439 -12.50 -22.67 -6.54
CA LEU A 439 -12.87 -24.06 -6.26
C LEU A 439 -14.19 -24.49 -6.93
N GLU A 440 -14.99 -23.58 -7.46
CA GLU A 440 -16.33 -23.88 -7.97
C GLU A 440 -16.42 -24.01 -9.50
N GLY A 441 -15.51 -23.38 -10.24
CA GLY A 441 -15.60 -23.27 -11.70
C GLY A 441 -14.44 -23.86 -12.48
N LEU A 442 -13.35 -24.22 -11.83
CA LEU A 442 -12.11 -24.62 -12.49
C LEU A 442 -11.62 -25.97 -11.99
N GLU A 443 -11.94 -27.03 -12.71
CA GLU A 443 -11.30 -28.33 -12.53
C GLU A 443 -10.29 -28.55 -13.65
N ALA A 444 -8.99 -28.59 -13.32
CA ALA A 444 -7.96 -29.04 -14.25
C ALA A 444 -8.12 -30.54 -14.50
N ASN A 445 -8.27 -30.93 -15.76
CA ASN A 445 -8.35 -32.33 -16.14
C ASN A 445 -6.98 -33.00 -15.93
N GLY A 446 -6.91 -33.88 -14.92
CA GLY A 446 -5.66 -34.52 -14.52
C GLY A 446 -4.69 -33.48 -13.91
N ARG A 447 -4.64 -33.37 -12.62
CA ARG A 447 -3.86 -32.36 -11.84
C ARG A 447 -2.45 -32.10 -12.34
N TYR A 448 -1.88 -33.02 -13.09
CA TYR A 448 -0.51 -33.00 -13.57
C TYR A 448 -0.35 -33.26 -15.07
N GLU A 449 -1.39 -33.67 -15.75
CA GLU A 449 -1.33 -34.06 -17.16
C GLU A 449 -1.81 -32.98 -18.11
N GLY A 450 -2.57 -32.02 -17.62
CA GLY A 450 -3.32 -31.18 -18.52
C GLY A 450 -3.22 -29.71 -18.33
N TRP A 451 -3.29 -29.08 -19.41
CA TRP A 451 -3.63 -27.69 -19.61
C TRP A 451 -5.11 -27.56 -20.02
N SER A 452 -5.91 -28.61 -19.82
CA SER A 452 -7.32 -28.57 -20.19
C SER A 452 -8.19 -28.44 -18.95
N LEU A 453 -9.13 -27.52 -18.98
CA LEU A 453 -10.24 -27.44 -18.05
C LEU A 453 -11.22 -28.56 -18.29
N VAL A 454 -11.84 -29.10 -17.23
CA VAL A 454 -12.85 -30.16 -17.33
C VAL A 454 -14.12 -29.63 -18.00
N SER A 455 -14.42 -28.37 -17.84
CA SER A 455 -15.51 -27.68 -18.52
C SER A 455 -15.01 -26.39 -19.15
N PRO A 456 -15.28 -26.13 -20.42
CA PRO A 456 -15.13 -24.81 -20.99
C PRO A 456 -16.17 -23.89 -20.33
N GLY A 457 -15.72 -22.77 -19.81
CA GLY A 457 -16.57 -21.82 -19.11
C GLY A 457 -16.54 -21.97 -17.59
N VAL A 458 -16.84 -20.90 -16.94
CA VAL A 458 -16.81 -20.74 -15.48
C VAL A 458 -18.23 -20.85 -14.96
N THR A 459 -18.47 -21.58 -13.86
CA THR A 459 -19.75 -21.51 -13.16
C THR A 459 -19.83 -20.20 -12.44
N LEU A 460 -20.74 -19.33 -12.85
CA LEU A 460 -20.89 -18.01 -12.30
C LEU A 460 -21.83 -18.01 -11.10
N THR A 461 -21.43 -17.35 -10.04
CA THR A 461 -22.24 -17.09 -8.85
C THR A 461 -22.66 -15.61 -8.87
N PRO A 462 -23.98 -15.33 -8.95
CA PRO A 462 -24.46 -13.95 -8.91
C PRO A 462 -24.16 -13.29 -7.58
N VAL A 463 -23.66 -12.07 -7.63
CA VAL A 463 -23.41 -11.21 -6.48
C VAL A 463 -24.38 -10.03 -6.54
N SER A 464 -25.11 -9.76 -5.45
CA SER A 464 -25.96 -8.58 -5.31
C SER A 464 -26.06 -8.23 -3.85
N VAL A 465 -25.35 -7.19 -3.43
CA VAL A 465 -25.19 -6.82 -2.02
C VAL A 465 -25.40 -5.32 -1.84
N ASP A 466 -26.27 -4.99 -0.87
CA ASP A 466 -26.58 -3.62 -0.46
C ASP A 466 -26.11 -3.38 0.95
N ASN A 467 -25.32 -2.35 1.18
CA ASN A 467 -24.72 -2.08 2.48
C ASN A 467 -24.93 -0.62 2.93
N LEU A 468 -25.01 -0.42 4.24
CA LEU A 468 -25.00 0.89 4.87
C LEU A 468 -23.72 1.03 5.71
N ASN A 469 -22.84 1.92 5.28
CA ASN A 469 -21.59 2.28 5.93
C ASN A 469 -21.71 3.63 6.64
N GLY A 470 -20.79 3.94 7.53
CA GLY A 470 -20.81 5.22 8.20
C GLY A 470 -19.55 5.55 8.97
N ALA A 471 -19.42 6.82 9.33
CA ALA A 471 -18.35 7.30 10.20
C ALA A 471 -18.87 8.40 11.14
N ALA A 472 -18.26 8.46 12.32
CA ALA A 472 -18.46 9.54 13.28
C ALA A 472 -17.10 10.02 13.82
N THR A 473 -16.92 11.33 13.93
CA THR A 473 -15.68 11.95 14.37
C THR A 473 -15.92 12.99 15.44
N LEU A 474 -15.00 13.09 16.38
CA LEU A 474 -14.94 14.12 17.40
C LEU A 474 -13.49 14.52 17.64
N VAL A 475 -13.17 15.80 17.51
CA VAL A 475 -11.86 16.39 17.83
C VAL A 475 -12.06 17.51 18.81
N ALA A 476 -11.32 17.48 19.91
CA ALA A 476 -11.31 18.55 20.90
C ALA A 476 -9.86 19.08 21.07
N LEU A 477 -9.67 20.38 20.92
CA LEU A 477 -8.40 21.04 21.13
C LEU A 477 -8.54 22.07 22.23
N TYR A 478 -7.68 21.95 23.24
CA TYR A 478 -7.64 22.88 24.36
C TYR A 478 -6.25 23.47 24.54
N ARG A 479 -6.14 24.78 24.47
CA ARG A 479 -4.89 25.51 24.64
C ARG A 479 -4.67 25.88 26.13
N ILE A 480 -3.66 25.31 26.74
CA ILE A 480 -3.27 25.62 28.11
C ILE A 480 -2.65 27.04 28.20
N ASN A 481 -1.72 27.36 27.29
CA ASN A 481 -1.08 28.65 27.16
C ASN A 481 -0.56 28.90 25.73
N ALA A 482 0.31 29.86 25.49
CA ALA A 482 0.82 30.16 24.17
C ALA A 482 1.64 29.01 23.54
N ALA A 483 2.22 28.12 24.34
CA ALA A 483 3.07 27.04 23.89
C ALA A 483 2.41 25.64 24.01
N TRP A 484 1.59 25.40 25.02
CA TRP A 484 1.03 24.10 25.34
C TRP A 484 -0.43 23.97 24.96
N GLY A 485 -0.79 22.80 24.38
CA GLY A 485 -2.16 22.39 24.09
C GLY A 485 -2.45 20.94 24.47
N LEU A 486 -3.71 20.62 24.59
CA LEU A 486 -4.25 19.26 24.71
C LEU A 486 -5.07 18.95 23.47
N GLU A 487 -5.01 17.70 23.03
CA GLU A 487 -5.75 17.18 21.89
C GLU A 487 -6.45 15.88 22.28
N LEU A 488 -7.70 15.71 21.84
CA LEU A 488 -8.45 14.49 21.93
C LEU A 488 -9.13 14.24 20.60
N ASP A 489 -8.92 13.05 20.01
CA ASP A 489 -9.61 12.57 18.83
C ASP A 489 -10.38 11.30 19.17
N ALA A 490 -11.60 11.20 18.67
CA ALA A 490 -12.39 9.97 18.67
C ALA A 490 -12.97 9.78 17.26
N VAL A 491 -12.72 8.62 16.67
CA VAL A 491 -13.19 8.27 15.33
C VAL A 491 -13.78 6.86 15.37
N ALA A 492 -15.00 6.72 14.86
CA ALA A 492 -15.65 5.43 14.67
C ALA A 492 -16.05 5.28 13.19
N THR A 493 -15.83 4.10 12.63
CA THR A 493 -16.28 3.76 11.27
C THR A 493 -16.92 2.38 11.25
N ARG A 494 -17.92 2.21 10.38
CA ARG A 494 -18.51 0.92 10.00
C ARG A 494 -18.37 0.75 8.50
N GLN A 495 -17.78 -0.35 8.08
CA GLN A 495 -17.54 -0.69 6.68
C GLN A 495 -17.96 -2.13 6.41
N HIS A 496 -18.70 -2.37 5.34
CA HIS A 496 -18.96 -3.69 4.82
C HIS A 496 -17.93 -4.07 3.75
N SER A 497 -18.05 -5.28 3.24
CA SER A 497 -17.17 -5.80 2.19
C SER A 497 -17.17 -4.89 0.96
N GLU A 498 -16.00 -4.78 0.34
CA GLU A 498 -15.77 -4.02 -0.88
C GLU A 498 -15.64 -4.96 -2.08
N LEU A 499 -15.68 -4.43 -3.29
CA LEU A 499 -15.68 -5.18 -4.54
C LEU A 499 -14.52 -6.19 -4.62
N TRP A 500 -13.29 -5.78 -4.30
CA TRP A 500 -12.11 -6.63 -4.38
C TRP A 500 -12.21 -7.93 -3.55
N GLN A 501 -13.00 -7.94 -2.48
CA GLN A 501 -13.20 -9.13 -1.65
C GLN A 501 -14.09 -10.19 -2.33
N TYR A 502 -14.87 -9.81 -3.34
CA TYR A 502 -15.66 -10.74 -4.16
C TYR A 502 -14.87 -11.28 -5.36
N GLU A 503 -13.71 -10.71 -5.63
CA GLU A 503 -12.76 -11.17 -6.65
C GLU A 503 -11.74 -12.16 -6.08
N GLU A 504 -11.68 -12.29 -4.74
CA GLU A 504 -10.87 -13.26 -4.04
C GLU A 504 -11.39 -14.70 -4.22
N GLU A 505 -10.56 -15.67 -3.86
CA GLU A 505 -10.84 -17.10 -4.04
C GLU A 505 -12.00 -17.63 -3.19
N THR A 506 -12.47 -16.86 -2.22
CA THR A 506 -13.60 -17.21 -1.35
C THR A 506 -14.50 -16.01 -1.11
N PRO A 507 -15.84 -16.19 -1.11
CA PRO A 507 -16.74 -15.08 -0.89
C PRO A 507 -16.57 -14.45 0.50
N PRO A 508 -16.66 -13.11 0.62
CA PRO A 508 -16.60 -12.45 1.91
C PRO A 508 -17.84 -12.74 2.75
N SER A 509 -17.69 -12.65 4.06
CA SER A 509 -18.83 -12.70 5.00
C SER A 509 -19.56 -11.35 5.05
N ASP A 510 -20.87 -11.36 5.28
CA ASP A 510 -21.72 -10.17 5.34
C ASP A 510 -21.54 -9.30 6.60
N LEU A 511 -20.68 -9.69 7.53
CA LEU A 511 -20.47 -8.95 8.77
C LEU A 511 -19.68 -7.66 8.52
N PRO A 512 -20.15 -6.51 9.03
CA PRO A 512 -19.42 -5.26 8.90
C PRO A 512 -18.16 -5.25 9.75
N LYS A 513 -17.14 -4.58 9.25
CA LYS A 513 -15.92 -4.20 9.97
C LYS A 513 -16.20 -2.91 10.76
N ASP A 514 -16.18 -2.98 12.09
CA ASP A 514 -16.34 -1.83 12.98
C ASP A 514 -14.97 -1.41 13.53
N ASN A 515 -14.62 -0.14 13.34
CA ASN A 515 -13.39 0.45 13.85
C ASN A 515 -13.73 1.54 14.88
N LEU A 516 -12.94 1.59 15.94
CA LEU A 516 -13.01 2.65 16.94
C LEU A 516 -11.59 3.06 17.33
N LEU A 517 -11.29 4.33 17.17
CA LEU A 517 -10.07 4.98 17.62
C LEU A 517 -10.41 6.04 18.67
N VAL A 518 -9.70 6.03 19.77
CA VAL A 518 -9.66 7.15 20.73
C VAL A 518 -8.20 7.45 21.00
N ARG A 519 -7.79 8.67 20.79
CA ARG A 519 -6.45 9.12 21.15
C ARG A 519 -6.49 10.47 21.86
N GLY A 520 -5.54 10.67 22.76
CA GLY A 520 -5.41 11.94 23.48
C GLY A 520 -3.98 12.21 23.87
N GLY A 521 -3.62 13.47 23.93
CA GLY A 521 -2.26 13.83 24.23
C GLY A 521 -2.01 15.32 24.37
N VAL A 522 -0.74 15.66 24.35
CA VAL A 522 -0.23 17.01 24.52
C VAL A 522 0.53 17.44 23.28
N ASN A 523 0.42 18.70 22.94
CA ASN A 523 1.26 19.36 21.96
C ASN A 523 1.96 20.57 22.59
N PHE A 524 3.17 20.83 22.10
CA PHE A 524 3.99 21.96 22.52
C PHE A 524 4.63 22.60 21.31
N LYS A 525 4.56 23.91 21.21
CA LYS A 525 5.21 24.67 20.14
C LYS A 525 5.79 25.96 20.62
N ASN A 526 7.05 26.17 20.29
CA ASN A 526 7.72 27.44 20.48
C ASN A 526 8.64 27.78 19.29
N GLY A 527 9.55 28.70 19.40
CA GLY A 527 10.44 29.14 18.30
C GLY A 527 11.42 28.07 17.81
N TRP A 528 11.76 27.07 18.62
CA TRP A 528 12.78 26.06 18.29
C TRP A 528 12.30 24.60 18.39
N LEU A 529 11.18 24.33 19.09
CA LEU A 529 10.65 22.97 19.28
C LEU A 529 9.18 22.97 18.92
N ASP A 530 8.78 22.00 18.06
CA ASP A 530 7.42 21.57 17.80
C ASP A 530 7.32 20.10 18.23
N PHE A 531 6.45 19.79 19.20
CA PHE A 531 6.40 18.49 19.85
C PHE A 531 4.95 18.07 20.04
N GLN A 532 4.67 16.81 19.75
CA GLN A 532 3.39 16.18 20.04
C GLN A 532 3.61 14.80 20.66
N SER A 533 2.82 14.46 21.69
CA SER A 533 2.85 13.13 22.30
C SER A 533 1.42 12.66 22.54
N MET A 534 1.06 11.52 21.93
CA MET A 534 -0.30 10.98 21.88
C MET A 534 -0.34 9.55 22.41
N LEU A 535 -1.29 9.27 23.27
CA LEU A 535 -1.70 7.92 23.65
C LEU A 535 -2.95 7.55 22.84
N SER A 536 -2.93 6.40 22.19
CA SER A 536 -4.01 5.95 21.32
C SER A 536 -4.49 4.55 21.72
N TRP A 537 -5.78 4.34 21.66
CA TRP A 537 -6.42 3.03 21.73
C TRP A 537 -7.25 2.82 20.49
N TYR A 538 -6.92 1.77 19.73
CA TYR A 538 -7.59 1.40 18.50
C TYR A 538 -8.16 -0.01 18.63
N ARG A 539 -9.40 -0.20 18.21
CA ARG A 539 -10.05 -1.49 18.11
C ARG A 539 -10.72 -1.64 16.76
N GLN A 540 -10.52 -2.79 16.13
CA GLN A 540 -11.19 -3.19 14.92
C GLN A 540 -11.85 -4.55 15.12
N ASN A 541 -13.13 -4.67 14.79
CA ASN A 541 -13.88 -5.92 14.86
C ASN A 541 -14.16 -6.45 13.46
N ASN A 542 -14.26 -7.76 13.32
CA ASN A 542 -14.66 -8.45 12.09
C ASN A 542 -13.79 -8.10 10.87
N ASN A 543 -12.49 -7.92 11.07
CA ASN A 543 -11.57 -7.73 9.96
C ASN A 543 -11.56 -8.99 9.09
N TYR A 544 -11.72 -8.82 7.77
CA TYR A 544 -11.71 -9.92 6.82
C TYR A 544 -10.28 -10.27 6.43
N TYR A 545 -9.98 -11.55 6.33
CA TYR A 545 -8.68 -12.05 5.91
C TYR A 545 -8.85 -13.38 5.17
N VAL A 546 -8.26 -13.49 4.00
CA VAL A 546 -8.06 -14.75 3.28
C VAL A 546 -6.63 -15.21 3.54
N GLY A 547 -6.47 -16.36 4.17
CA GLY A 547 -5.19 -16.94 4.49
C GLY A 547 -4.95 -18.25 3.76
N LEU A 548 -3.71 -18.46 3.29
CA LEU A 548 -3.26 -19.75 2.79
C LEU A 548 -2.71 -20.55 3.98
N TRP A 549 -3.38 -21.65 4.32
CA TRP A 549 -3.04 -22.50 5.46
C TRP A 549 -2.50 -23.84 4.97
N THR A 550 -1.39 -24.27 5.55
CA THR A 550 -0.69 -25.48 5.13
C THR A 550 -0.71 -26.53 6.25
N HIS A 551 -1.02 -27.77 5.88
CA HIS A 551 -0.99 -28.95 6.74
C HIS A 551 -0.30 -30.11 6.02
N GLU A 552 0.58 -30.82 6.71
CA GLU A 552 1.19 -32.04 6.21
C GLU A 552 0.19 -33.19 6.35
N LEU A 553 -0.23 -33.79 5.23
CA LEU A 553 -1.21 -34.88 5.23
C LEU A 553 -0.68 -36.08 5.99
N THR A 554 -1.43 -36.54 6.97
CA THR A 554 -1.10 -37.71 7.81
C THR A 554 -1.39 -39.03 7.10
N LYS A 555 -2.25 -39.01 6.06
CA LYS A 555 -2.61 -40.15 5.20
C LYS A 555 -2.85 -39.67 3.77
N PRO A 556 -2.79 -40.56 2.77
CA PRO A 556 -3.13 -40.20 1.40
C PRO A 556 -4.55 -39.65 1.31
N ALA A 557 -4.70 -38.46 0.73
CA ALA A 557 -5.99 -37.78 0.57
C ALA A 557 -5.91 -36.74 -0.54
N GLY A 558 -7.05 -36.40 -1.11
CA GLY A 558 -7.12 -35.37 -2.16
C GLY A 558 -6.27 -35.66 -3.41
N GLY A 559 -5.86 -36.94 -3.62
CA GLY A 559 -4.95 -37.35 -4.69
C GLY A 559 -3.45 -37.17 -4.38
N TYR A 560 -3.09 -36.80 -3.16
CA TYR A 560 -1.74 -36.65 -2.69
C TYR A 560 -1.32 -37.75 -1.72
N PRO A 561 -0.02 -38.11 -1.63
CA PRO A 561 0.49 -39.07 -0.65
C PRO A 561 0.49 -38.50 0.77
N ALA A 562 0.63 -39.35 1.79
CA ALA A 562 0.98 -38.91 3.13
C ALA A 562 2.32 -38.18 3.11
N GLY A 563 2.49 -37.17 3.97
CA GLY A 563 3.67 -36.29 4.00
C GLY A 563 3.65 -35.17 2.97
N TYR A 564 2.60 -35.03 2.16
CA TYR A 564 2.41 -33.89 1.28
C TYR A 564 1.89 -32.68 2.07
N ASN A 565 2.45 -31.52 1.81
CA ASN A 565 1.96 -30.26 2.38
C ASN A 565 0.80 -29.71 1.56
N GLU A 566 -0.43 -30.02 1.99
CA GLU A 566 -1.63 -29.46 1.40
C GLU A 566 -1.82 -28.01 1.85
N SER A 567 -2.03 -27.09 0.92
CA SER A 567 -2.32 -25.70 1.19
C SER A 567 -3.71 -25.34 0.71
N ILE A 568 -4.51 -24.72 1.58
CA ILE A 568 -5.89 -24.33 1.30
C ILE A 568 -6.10 -22.85 1.64
N PHE A 569 -6.88 -22.15 0.81
CA PHE A 569 -7.34 -20.81 1.12
C PHE A 569 -8.58 -20.86 2.02
N ILE A 570 -8.57 -20.09 3.09
CA ILE A 570 -9.70 -19.98 4.01
C ILE A 570 -9.94 -18.52 4.30
N SER A 571 -11.17 -18.07 4.05
CA SER A 571 -11.64 -16.79 4.56
C SER A 571 -11.90 -16.88 6.06
N SER A 572 -11.44 -15.91 6.80
CA SER A 572 -11.62 -15.82 8.23
C SER A 572 -11.89 -14.40 8.66
N ARG A 573 -12.40 -14.25 9.88
CA ARG A 573 -12.57 -12.95 10.51
C ARG A 573 -11.86 -12.90 11.83
N TYR A 574 -11.27 -11.75 12.10
CA TYR A 574 -10.64 -11.51 13.38
C TYR A 574 -10.93 -10.10 13.90
N SER A 575 -10.76 -9.94 15.19
CA SER A 575 -10.78 -8.63 15.84
C SER A 575 -9.39 -8.32 16.36
N MET A 576 -9.03 -7.05 16.37
CA MET A 576 -7.73 -6.60 16.90
C MET A 576 -7.89 -5.41 17.84
N GLU A 577 -6.94 -5.29 18.75
CA GLU A 577 -6.82 -4.18 19.69
C GLU A 577 -5.36 -3.70 19.74
N VAL A 578 -5.18 -2.39 19.66
CA VAL A 578 -3.85 -1.77 19.69
C VAL A 578 -3.86 -0.62 20.67
N LEU A 579 -3.04 -0.74 21.72
CA LEU A 579 -2.67 0.39 22.56
C LEU A 579 -1.33 0.91 22.06
N SER A 580 -1.22 2.22 21.80
CA SER A 580 0.02 2.82 21.31
C SER A 580 0.30 4.16 21.96
N TRP A 581 1.59 4.47 22.03
CA TRP A 581 2.11 5.78 22.40
C TRP A 581 3.02 6.27 21.29
N THR A 582 2.71 7.44 20.72
CA THR A 582 3.48 8.07 19.65
C THR A 582 3.96 9.43 20.10
N THR A 583 5.24 9.71 19.91
CA THR A 583 5.83 11.02 20.16
C THR A 583 6.56 11.49 18.92
N ASP A 584 6.19 12.67 18.45
CA ASP A 584 6.77 13.37 17.30
C ASP A 584 7.40 14.67 17.78
N ALA A 585 8.64 14.95 17.36
CA ALA A 585 9.38 16.13 17.77
C ALA A 585 10.19 16.70 16.61
N LEU A 586 10.00 17.98 16.34
CA LEU A 586 10.79 18.74 15.37
C LEU A 586 11.55 19.84 16.10
N VAL A 587 12.88 19.75 16.07
CA VAL A 587 13.80 20.76 16.63
C VAL A 587 14.36 21.60 15.48
N ASN A 588 14.33 22.93 15.63
CA ASN A 588 14.88 23.88 14.68
C ASN A 588 15.89 24.77 15.42
N ALA A 589 17.17 24.67 15.09
CA ALA A 589 18.26 25.43 15.72
C ALA A 589 19.18 26.05 14.65
N GLY A 590 18.79 27.21 14.13
CA GLY A 590 19.48 27.87 13.01
C GLY A 590 19.41 26.98 11.74
N ASP A 591 20.60 26.65 11.22
CA ASP A 591 20.72 25.78 10.04
C ASP A 591 20.54 24.28 10.36
N PHE A 592 20.45 23.91 11.61
CA PHE A 592 20.24 22.54 12.06
C PHE A 592 18.77 22.25 12.33
N HIS A 593 18.27 21.15 11.76
CA HIS A 593 16.93 20.64 11.98
C HIS A 593 17.03 19.17 12.39
N PHE A 594 16.22 18.75 13.32
CA PHE A 594 16.12 17.38 13.74
C PHE A 594 14.65 16.99 13.89
N HIS A 595 14.24 15.94 13.19
CA HIS A 595 12.95 15.30 13.38
C HIS A 595 13.16 13.95 14.05
N GLY A 596 12.37 13.66 15.08
CA GLY A 596 12.35 12.38 15.78
C GLY A 596 10.93 11.89 15.98
N LEU A 597 10.66 10.64 15.58
CA LEU A 597 9.39 9.99 15.76
C LEU A 597 9.59 8.66 16.49
N LEU A 598 8.92 8.48 17.62
CA LEU A 598 8.89 7.25 18.39
C LEU A 598 7.46 6.73 18.46
N THR A 599 7.25 5.49 18.09
CA THR A 599 5.98 4.75 18.28
C THR A 599 6.23 3.49 19.08
N LEU A 600 5.54 3.37 20.21
CA LEU A 600 5.45 2.14 21.00
C LEU A 600 4.02 1.62 20.91
N ARG A 601 3.84 0.34 20.58
CA ARG A 601 2.51 -0.24 20.44
C ARG A 601 2.44 -1.70 20.89
N SER A 602 1.23 -2.14 21.26
CA SER A 602 0.91 -3.53 21.55
C SER A 602 -0.20 -4.02 20.60
N PRO A 603 0.15 -4.39 19.34
CA PRO A 603 -0.83 -4.84 18.35
C PRO A 603 -1.17 -6.31 18.59
N ARG A 604 -2.42 -6.61 18.96
CA ARG A 604 -2.86 -7.97 19.28
C ARG A 604 -4.18 -8.32 18.62
N TYR A 605 -4.32 -9.58 18.25
CA TYR A 605 -5.62 -10.16 17.97
C TYR A 605 -6.40 -10.21 19.29
N SER A 606 -7.59 -9.64 19.32
CA SER A 606 -8.46 -9.66 20.50
C SER A 606 -9.48 -10.81 20.44
N ASP A 607 -9.83 -11.24 19.23
CA ASP A 607 -10.66 -12.41 18.95
C ASP A 607 -10.28 -12.93 17.56
N TYR A 608 -9.63 -14.10 17.51
CA TYR A 608 -9.27 -14.74 16.25
C TYR A 608 -9.30 -16.26 16.44
N ARG A 609 -10.39 -16.85 15.96
CA ARG A 609 -10.60 -18.30 15.98
C ARG A 609 -11.07 -18.76 14.61
N PHE A 610 -10.53 -19.87 14.14
CA PHE A 610 -11.01 -20.55 12.95
C PHE A 610 -10.71 -22.03 13.01
N GLN A 611 -11.40 -22.80 12.15
CA GLN A 611 -11.27 -24.25 12.08
C GLN A 611 -11.08 -24.66 10.63
N PRO A 612 -9.82 -24.86 10.16
CA PRO A 612 -9.56 -25.38 8.83
C PRO A 612 -10.01 -26.84 8.73
N ARG A 613 -10.29 -27.28 7.52
CA ARG A 613 -10.56 -28.68 7.21
C ARG A 613 -9.76 -29.12 6.01
N PHE A 614 -8.80 -30.00 6.23
CA PHE A 614 -7.93 -30.55 5.19
C PHE A 614 -8.49 -31.86 4.61
N SER A 615 -7.97 -32.28 3.45
CA SER A 615 -8.51 -33.44 2.70
C SER A 615 -8.34 -34.76 3.43
N ASP A 616 -7.33 -34.90 4.30
CA ASP A 616 -7.14 -36.09 5.15
C ASP A 616 -8.11 -36.17 6.34
N GLY A 617 -8.96 -35.16 6.48
CA GLY A 617 -9.93 -35.05 7.58
C GLY A 617 -9.39 -34.35 8.80
N PHE A 618 -8.15 -33.86 8.76
CA PHE A 618 -7.63 -33.01 9.84
C PHE A 618 -8.48 -31.75 9.95
N SER A 619 -8.93 -31.48 11.17
CA SER A 619 -9.71 -30.29 11.48
C SER A 619 -9.55 -30.02 12.96
N GLU A 620 -8.94 -28.90 13.30
CA GLU A 620 -8.68 -28.44 14.65
C GLU A 620 -9.11 -26.97 14.77
N THR A 621 -9.62 -26.60 15.94
CA THR A 621 -9.94 -25.20 16.24
C THR A 621 -8.70 -24.50 16.74
N PHE A 622 -8.22 -23.51 15.98
CA PHE A 622 -7.12 -22.64 16.37
C PHE A 622 -7.65 -21.38 17.05
N ASP A 623 -7.02 -20.98 18.15
CA ASP A 623 -7.30 -19.72 18.86
C ASP A 623 -6.02 -18.90 18.97
N PHE A 624 -5.97 -17.80 18.19
CA PHE A 624 -4.85 -16.88 18.18
C PHE A 624 -5.11 -15.60 18.97
N SER A 625 -6.18 -15.56 19.75
CA SER A 625 -6.52 -14.43 20.62
C SER A 625 -5.36 -14.14 21.58
N GLY A 626 -4.98 -12.87 21.70
CA GLY A 626 -3.83 -12.41 22.50
C GLY A 626 -2.47 -12.48 21.80
N LYS A 627 -2.33 -13.18 20.66
CA LYS A 627 -1.11 -13.18 19.86
C LYS A 627 -0.87 -11.81 19.22
N TYR A 628 0.39 -11.48 18.94
CA TYR A 628 0.75 -10.28 18.19
C TYR A 628 0.35 -10.39 16.72
N ILE A 629 -0.09 -9.28 16.16
CA ILE A 629 -0.40 -9.17 14.72
C ILE A 629 0.91 -9.34 13.93
N THR A 630 0.88 -10.22 12.93
CA THR A 630 2.03 -10.51 12.07
C THR A 630 2.46 -9.27 11.28
N GLY A 631 3.75 -9.17 10.96
CA GLY A 631 4.31 -8.08 10.19
C GLY A 631 4.31 -6.71 10.88
N THR A 632 3.76 -6.58 12.10
CA THR A 632 3.61 -5.31 12.80
C THR A 632 4.64 -5.18 13.92
N PRO A 633 5.62 -4.27 13.84
CA PRO A 633 6.61 -4.05 14.90
C PRO A 633 5.98 -3.37 16.12
N ALA A 634 6.41 -3.76 17.31
CA ALA A 634 5.96 -3.14 18.56
C ALA A 634 6.65 -1.78 18.85
N VAL A 635 7.84 -1.58 18.29
CA VAL A 635 8.62 -0.33 18.43
C VAL A 635 9.07 0.14 17.06
N GLU A 636 8.78 1.39 16.75
CA GLU A 636 9.30 2.12 15.60
C GLU A 636 9.98 3.40 16.11
N LEU A 637 11.19 3.67 15.62
CA LEU A 637 11.92 4.90 15.93
C LEU A 637 12.46 5.48 14.62
N GLU A 638 12.24 6.78 14.42
CA GLU A 638 12.84 7.53 13.31
C GLU A 638 13.68 8.67 13.83
N LEU A 639 14.86 8.85 13.27
CA LEU A 639 15.80 9.91 13.58
C LEU A 639 16.23 10.57 12.28
N GLU A 640 15.90 11.84 12.10
CA GLU A 640 16.12 12.57 10.85
C GLU A 640 16.84 13.89 11.08
N PRO A 641 18.16 13.90 11.33
CA PRO A 641 18.94 15.12 11.37
C PRO A 641 19.14 15.72 9.98
N SER A 642 19.11 17.03 9.88
CA SER A 642 19.53 17.77 8.70
C SER A 642 20.26 19.08 9.08
N TYR A 643 21.23 19.44 8.23
CA TYR A 643 22.03 20.64 8.38
C TYR A 643 22.13 21.38 7.05
N SER A 644 21.75 22.66 7.03
CA SER A 644 21.55 23.44 5.80
C SER A 644 22.45 24.70 5.77
N PRO A 645 23.81 24.55 5.69
CA PRO A 645 24.73 25.70 5.64
C PRO A 645 24.75 26.31 4.24
N GLY A 646 24.20 27.51 4.08
CA GLY A 646 24.24 28.26 2.84
C GLY A 646 23.58 27.55 1.65
N LYS A 647 24.38 27.10 0.67
CA LYS A 647 23.92 26.40 -0.55
C LYS A 647 23.82 24.89 -0.40
N TRP A 648 24.23 24.34 0.71
CA TRP A 648 24.24 22.92 0.99
C TRP A 648 23.11 22.53 1.94
N ARG A 649 22.60 21.32 1.77
CA ARG A 649 21.81 20.63 2.76
C ARG A 649 22.32 19.20 2.88
N PHE A 650 22.69 18.81 4.08
CA PHE A 650 23.04 17.43 4.44
C PHE A 650 21.94 16.86 5.30
N TRP A 651 21.53 15.62 5.02
CA TRP A 651 20.47 14.99 5.79
C TRP A 651 20.71 13.49 5.92
N ALA A 652 20.17 12.89 6.97
CA ALA A 652 20.10 11.46 7.14
C ALA A 652 18.73 11.08 7.70
N SER A 653 18.31 9.84 7.49
CA SER A 653 17.14 9.23 8.11
C SER A 653 17.51 7.82 8.54
N ALA A 654 17.31 7.49 9.80
CA ALA A 654 17.52 6.18 10.36
C ALA A 654 16.21 5.72 11.02
N ARG A 655 15.65 4.63 10.52
CA ARG A 655 14.37 4.07 10.96
C ARG A 655 14.60 2.69 11.55
N TYR A 656 14.30 2.54 12.83
CA TYR A 656 14.37 1.28 13.55
C TYR A 656 12.99 0.65 13.62
N TYR A 657 12.94 -0.64 13.31
CA TYR A 657 11.78 -1.50 13.50
C TYR A 657 12.17 -2.65 14.43
N SER A 658 11.42 -2.85 15.51
CA SER A 658 11.60 -4.02 16.35
C SER A 658 11.24 -5.31 15.60
N ARG A 659 11.49 -6.46 16.23
CA ARG A 659 11.14 -7.77 15.65
C ARG A 659 9.68 -7.80 15.16
N GLN A 660 9.46 -8.51 14.04
CA GLN A 660 8.15 -8.72 13.43
C GLN A 660 7.88 -10.22 13.34
N TYR A 661 6.74 -10.65 13.86
CA TYR A 661 6.34 -12.04 13.75
C TYR A 661 5.97 -12.40 12.32
N VAL A 662 6.43 -13.57 11.87
CA VAL A 662 6.24 -14.10 10.51
C VAL A 662 4.96 -14.92 10.43
N ASN A 663 4.64 -15.67 11.49
CA ASN A 663 3.48 -16.52 11.56
C ASN A 663 2.53 -16.11 12.69
N ILE A 664 1.29 -16.52 12.56
CA ILE A 664 0.21 -16.11 13.46
C ILE A 664 0.34 -16.67 14.86
N THR A 665 1.00 -17.81 15.03
CA THR A 665 1.28 -18.41 16.34
C THR A 665 2.32 -17.63 17.15
N ASN A 666 3.03 -16.69 16.50
CA ASN A 666 4.16 -15.93 17.03
C ASN A 666 5.38 -16.78 17.42
N SER A 667 5.51 -17.97 16.86
CA SER A 667 6.67 -18.82 17.10
C SER A 667 7.89 -18.40 16.28
N LEU A 668 7.69 -17.77 15.12
CA LEU A 668 8.73 -17.29 14.21
C LEU A 668 8.69 -15.78 14.06
N TYR A 669 9.86 -15.15 13.93
CA TYR A 669 9.99 -13.70 13.75
C TYR A 669 11.22 -13.34 12.94
N PHE A 670 11.22 -12.18 12.28
CA PHE A 670 12.42 -11.52 11.79
C PHE A 670 13.02 -10.61 12.85
N SER A 671 14.34 -10.59 12.94
CA SER A 671 15.10 -9.76 13.87
C SER A 671 14.85 -8.26 13.64
N PRO A 672 15.06 -7.41 14.65
CA PRO A 672 15.01 -5.98 14.50
C PRO A 672 15.92 -5.49 13.37
N ARG A 673 15.45 -4.43 12.66
CA ARG A 673 16.20 -3.87 11.53
C ARG A 673 16.22 -2.35 11.55
N TRP A 674 17.21 -1.80 10.88
CA TRP A 674 17.28 -0.40 10.53
C TRP A 674 17.10 -0.22 9.02
N GLU A 675 16.33 0.77 8.64
CA GLU A 675 16.31 1.31 7.28
C GLU A 675 17.00 2.66 7.30
N THR A 676 18.00 2.86 6.43
CA THR A 676 18.87 4.02 6.53
C THR A 676 19.01 4.74 5.20
N PHE A 677 18.86 6.05 5.25
CA PHE A 677 18.95 6.95 4.10
C PHE A 677 19.86 8.13 4.46
N ALA A 678 20.60 8.64 3.50
CA ALA A 678 21.37 9.86 3.65
C ALA A 678 21.42 10.61 2.33
N GLY A 679 21.60 11.92 2.40
CA GLY A 679 21.72 12.72 1.20
C GLY A 679 22.48 14.02 1.41
N ALA A 680 22.92 14.57 0.29
CA ALA A 680 23.52 15.90 0.19
C ALA A 680 22.91 16.61 -1.01
N ASP A 681 22.29 17.77 -0.77
CA ASP A 681 21.74 18.64 -1.79
C ASP A 681 22.64 19.88 -1.93
N PHE A 682 22.87 20.31 -3.15
CA PHE A 682 23.65 21.49 -3.47
C PHE A 682 22.90 22.40 -4.44
N ALA A 683 22.53 23.60 -3.99
CA ALA A 683 21.93 24.63 -4.81
C ALA A 683 23.03 25.50 -5.43
N LEU A 684 23.50 25.16 -6.63
CA LEU A 684 24.48 25.98 -7.35
C LEU A 684 23.94 27.39 -7.58
N SER A 685 22.66 27.48 -7.97
CA SER A 685 21.86 28.69 -8.13
C SER A 685 20.38 28.36 -7.92
N ASP A 686 19.50 29.35 -7.98
CA ASP A 686 18.04 29.16 -7.94
C ASP A 686 17.54 28.30 -9.13
N LYS A 687 18.36 28.19 -10.20
CA LYS A 687 18.04 27.46 -11.42
C LYS A 687 18.65 26.06 -11.49
N VAL A 688 19.73 25.80 -10.77
CA VAL A 688 20.49 24.55 -10.88
C VAL A 688 20.73 23.95 -9.51
N GLY A 689 20.24 22.76 -9.29
CA GLY A 689 20.44 21.95 -8.09
C GLY A 689 20.97 20.56 -8.42
N PHE A 690 21.75 20.02 -7.50
CA PHE A 690 22.28 18.66 -7.52
C PHE A 690 21.91 17.96 -6.22
N SER A 691 21.64 16.67 -6.28
CA SER A 691 21.39 15.83 -5.11
C SER A 691 22.14 14.51 -5.23
N LEU A 692 22.75 14.09 -4.15
CA LEU A 692 23.32 12.76 -3.98
C LEU A 692 22.56 12.07 -2.84
N ASN A 693 21.93 10.92 -3.13
CA ASN A 693 21.17 10.17 -2.15
C ASN A 693 21.78 8.77 -2.01
N ILE A 694 21.73 8.23 -0.80
CA ILE A 694 22.17 6.88 -0.48
C ILE A 694 21.02 6.18 0.25
N VAL A 695 20.47 5.14 -0.35
CA VAL A 695 19.51 4.24 0.27
C VAL A 695 20.27 3.07 0.90
N ASN A 696 19.89 2.68 2.11
CA ASN A 696 20.53 1.63 2.90
C ASN A 696 22.04 1.88 3.06
N PHE A 697 22.43 3.05 3.61
CA PHE A 697 23.85 3.42 3.72
C PHE A 697 24.64 2.48 4.65
N LEU A 698 23.99 1.84 5.63
CA LEU A 698 24.60 0.79 6.47
C LEU A 698 24.79 -0.53 5.72
N ASN A 699 24.22 -0.66 4.52
CA ASN A 699 24.23 -1.87 3.72
C ASN A 699 23.74 -3.10 4.51
N GLN A 700 22.69 -2.92 5.29
CA GLN A 700 22.06 -4.01 6.01
C GLN A 700 21.52 -5.05 5.04
N LYS A 701 21.85 -6.30 5.31
CA LYS A 701 21.26 -7.44 4.62
C LYS A 701 20.00 -7.85 5.38
N GLY A 702 19.00 -8.28 4.65
CA GLY A 702 17.77 -8.78 5.24
C GLY A 702 16.82 -9.27 4.17
N ALA A 703 15.83 -10.01 4.60
CA ALA A 703 14.71 -10.42 3.80
C ALA A 703 13.43 -10.38 4.63
N SER A 704 12.29 -10.37 3.96
CA SER A 704 10.98 -10.59 4.56
C SER A 704 10.23 -11.64 3.74
N ALA A 705 9.52 -12.54 4.41
CA ALA A 705 8.73 -13.58 3.77
C ALA A 705 7.62 -14.06 4.69
N GLY A 706 6.54 -14.58 4.11
CA GLY A 706 5.70 -15.56 4.78
C GLY A 706 6.38 -16.94 4.68
N ILE A 707 6.45 -17.69 5.76
CA ILE A 707 6.89 -19.09 5.74
C ILE A 707 5.62 -19.94 5.79
N GLN A 708 5.07 -20.28 4.62
CA GLN A 708 3.77 -20.95 4.51
C GLN A 708 3.70 -22.25 5.33
N ALA A 709 4.73 -23.11 5.24
CA ALA A 709 4.81 -24.34 6.01
C ALA A 709 4.77 -24.12 7.54
N ALA A 710 5.06 -22.90 8.01
CA ALA A 710 5.05 -22.53 9.42
C ALA A 710 3.78 -21.77 9.84
N SER A 711 2.82 -21.59 8.96
CA SER A 711 1.65 -20.73 9.23
C SER A 711 0.92 -21.08 10.54
N LEU A 712 0.77 -22.36 10.83
CA LEU A 712 0.14 -22.89 12.05
C LEU A 712 1.14 -23.49 13.08
N ALA A 713 2.45 -23.39 12.84
CA ALA A 713 3.45 -24.03 13.67
C ALA A 713 3.67 -23.28 14.99
N ASP A 714 3.48 -23.95 16.12
CA ASP A 714 3.86 -23.44 17.45
C ASP A 714 5.32 -23.74 17.79
N ASP A 715 5.90 -24.84 17.25
CA ASP A 715 7.30 -25.21 17.42
C ASP A 715 8.17 -24.58 16.33
N PRO A 716 9.12 -23.68 16.66
CA PRO A 716 10.04 -23.10 15.69
C PRO A 716 11.17 -24.03 15.27
N THR A 717 11.37 -25.17 15.95
CA THR A 717 12.55 -26.05 15.76
C THR A 717 12.71 -26.56 14.34
N PRO A 718 11.64 -27.02 13.62
CA PRO A 718 11.75 -27.49 12.24
C PRO A 718 12.17 -26.40 11.25
N PHE A 719 12.03 -25.14 11.63
CA PHE A 719 12.33 -23.97 10.78
C PHE A 719 13.69 -23.33 11.09
N ARG A 720 14.56 -24.01 11.82
CA ARG A 720 15.96 -23.60 11.97
C ARG A 720 16.74 -23.94 10.70
N ASN A 721 17.53 -22.97 10.22
CA ASN A 721 18.26 -23.07 8.95
C ASN A 721 17.34 -23.49 7.77
N TYR A 722 16.14 -22.95 7.78
CA TYR A 722 15.09 -23.29 6.81
C TYR A 722 15.28 -22.50 5.51
N LEU A 723 15.39 -23.22 4.40
CA LEU A 723 15.44 -22.60 3.08
C LEU A 723 14.04 -22.14 2.65
N THR A 724 13.90 -20.87 2.42
CA THR A 724 12.66 -20.24 1.93
C THR A 724 12.99 -19.18 0.89
N ALA A 725 11.98 -18.55 0.32
CA ALA A 725 12.13 -17.41 -0.59
C ALA A 725 11.35 -16.21 -0.07
N GLY A 726 11.82 -15.01 -0.39
CA GLY A 726 11.16 -13.77 0.00
C GLY A 726 11.78 -12.54 -0.65
N THR A 727 11.25 -11.38 -0.31
CA THR A 727 11.71 -10.09 -0.77
C THR A 727 12.94 -9.66 0.01
N TYR A 728 14.00 -9.24 -0.69
CA TYR A 728 15.21 -8.74 -0.06
C TYR A 728 15.13 -7.27 0.30
N LEU A 729 15.83 -6.87 1.37
CA LEU A 729 16.15 -5.45 1.55
C LEU A 729 17.00 -4.98 0.37
N ARG A 730 16.67 -3.82 -0.16
CA ARG A 730 17.44 -3.19 -1.23
C ARG A 730 18.88 -3.00 -0.79
N PRO A 731 19.88 -3.45 -1.58
CA PRO A 731 21.28 -3.19 -1.29
C PRO A 731 21.59 -1.70 -1.25
N ARG A 732 22.72 -1.32 -0.65
CA ARG A 732 23.17 0.07 -0.68
C ARG A 732 23.10 0.63 -2.10
N THR A 733 22.28 1.65 -2.29
CA THR A 733 22.04 2.27 -3.58
C THR A 733 22.46 3.72 -3.52
N VAL A 734 23.32 4.11 -4.46
CA VAL A 734 23.74 5.51 -4.63
C VAL A 734 23.01 6.08 -5.82
N GLU A 735 22.32 7.20 -5.60
CA GLU A 735 21.54 7.92 -6.61
C GLU A 735 22.07 9.34 -6.76
N PHE A 736 22.19 9.78 -7.99
CA PHE A 736 22.54 11.16 -8.32
C PHE A 736 21.40 11.80 -9.09
N SER A 737 21.03 13.01 -8.68
CA SER A 737 19.98 13.78 -9.36
C SER A 737 20.48 15.19 -9.70
N THR A 738 20.00 15.70 -10.82
CA THR A 738 20.14 17.12 -11.19
C THR A 738 18.76 17.70 -11.49
N THR A 739 18.54 18.92 -11.03
CA THR A 739 17.31 19.67 -11.32
C THR A 739 17.66 21.02 -11.94
N LEU A 740 17.08 21.29 -13.10
CA LEU A 740 17.19 22.55 -13.84
C LEU A 740 15.85 23.27 -13.81
N ARG A 741 15.87 24.58 -13.58
CA ARG A 741 14.68 25.47 -13.60
C ARG A 741 14.91 26.66 -14.52
N PHE A 742 13.90 27.03 -15.29
CA PHE A 742 13.97 28.06 -16.30
C PHE A 742 12.92 29.14 -16.10
#